data_2d70f4abeab79d9567284a0e21980c74
#
_entry.id   2d70f4abeab79d9567284a0e21980c74
#
_cell.length_a   1.000
_cell.length_b   1.000
_cell.length_c   1.000
_cell.angle_alpha   90.00
_cell.angle_beta   90.00
_cell.angle_gamma   90.00
#
_symmetry.space_group_name_H-M   'P 1'
#
loop_
_entity.id
_entity.type
_entity.pdbx_description
1 polymer ?
#
loop_
_entity_poly.entity_id
_entity_poly.type
_entity_poly.pdbx_seq_one_letter_code
_entity_poly.pdbx_strand_id
1 'polypeptide(L)'
;CVGAINSFLIEKKLRGYVSINVQSGEALDTHSFATMIGVGATTVNPYLAFDSLYQRHEKKLFGKFSFDECVERYIKSVNAGLLKIMSKMGISVLSSYRGGCNFETVGLSRTIVADYFPGVVSKISGIGLTGLEKKIRSIHKEAFDSSETILPIGGIYRYRKNGETHQYQGKLIHLLQSAVGSNSYEAYKRYAEGIYNLPPINLRDLIDFRSKKLKGPIEISEVEPIQNILKRFGSGSMSHGALSKEAHETLATGMNRIKGASCSGEGGEDESRFKVLENGDSANSRVKQIASARFGVTVNYLNNCNEIEIKIAQGAKPGEGGQLPGFKVTEEIAKLRHSTPGVTLISPPPHHDIYSIEDLAQLIYDLKQINPKARIGVKLVASSGVGTIAAGVAKAKADIILISGHNGGTGATPQTSVKYVGIPWEMGLTEANQVLTLNNLRHKVTLRTDGGIKTGRDVVIAAMMGAEEYGVATTALVAMGCIMVRQCHSNTCPVGVCTQDEKLREKFTGTPDKVVNLFTFIASEVREILAKIGFKSLNEIIGRTDLLMQVSKASPNLDDLDLNPLFVQADNGNNKRYCENQEINHVPDTLDQEIWPEIEKALDSSEKIEKEYEIKNTNRAVGTRISHHLYNKYGYEKLNENFLVLNFKGSAGQSFGAFSAKGLKLVLK
;
A
#
# COMPACT_ATOMS: atom_id res chain seq x y z
N CYS A 1 -20.01 -4.70 25.10
CA CYS A 1 -20.12 -5.38 26.41
C CYS A 1 -18.76 -5.48 27.12
N VAL A 2 -17.74 -6.16 26.51
CA VAL A 2 -16.44 -6.39 27.21
C VAL A 2 -15.79 -5.08 27.64
N GLY A 3 -15.65 -4.11 26.72
CA GLY A 3 -15.07 -2.80 27.02
C GLY A 3 -15.82 -2.05 28.12
N ALA A 4 -17.17 -2.05 28.10
CA ALA A 4 -17.98 -1.42 29.12
C ALA A 4 -17.75 -2.03 30.52
N ILE A 5 -17.72 -3.37 30.61
CA ILE A 5 -17.43 -4.08 31.86
C ILE A 5 -16.03 -3.77 32.36
N ASN A 6 -15.03 -3.83 31.43
CA ASN A 6 -13.65 -3.54 31.77
C ASN A 6 -13.46 -2.09 32.28
N SER A 7 -14.06 -1.09 31.60
CA SER A 7 -14.00 0.32 32.02
C SER A 7 -14.70 0.55 33.36
N PHE A 8 -15.87 -0.07 33.58
CA PHE A 8 -16.57 -0.01 34.85
C PHE A 8 -15.75 -0.62 36.01
N LEU A 9 -15.14 -1.79 35.80
CA LEU A 9 -14.29 -2.43 36.81
C LEU A 9 -13.04 -1.60 37.13
N ILE A 10 -12.47 -0.90 36.12
CA ILE A 10 -11.36 0.04 36.34
C ILE A 10 -11.83 1.22 37.19
N GLU A 11 -12.96 1.85 36.86
CA GLU A 11 -13.54 2.97 37.60
C GLU A 11 -13.76 2.61 39.07
N LYS A 12 -14.30 1.41 39.33
CA LYS A 12 -14.57 0.90 40.68
C LYS A 12 -13.33 0.32 41.38
N LYS A 13 -12.14 0.36 40.73
CA LYS A 13 -10.88 -0.21 41.25
C LYS A 13 -10.96 -1.72 41.54
N LEU A 14 -11.83 -2.43 40.84
CA LEU A 14 -12.04 -3.87 40.98
C LEU A 14 -11.33 -4.71 39.91
N ARG A 15 -10.88 -4.07 38.83
CA ARG A 15 -10.33 -4.79 37.68
C ARG A 15 -9.14 -5.69 38.02
N GLY A 16 -8.33 -5.31 39.02
CA GLY A 16 -7.17 -6.11 39.45
C GLY A 16 -7.53 -7.41 40.22
N TYR A 17 -8.76 -7.50 40.72
CA TYR A 17 -9.22 -8.63 41.52
C TYR A 17 -10.00 -9.68 40.72
N VAL A 18 -10.43 -9.38 39.49
CA VAL A 18 -11.31 -10.24 38.72
C VAL A 18 -10.80 -10.46 37.32
N SER A 19 -11.08 -11.64 36.80
CA SER A 19 -10.86 -11.98 35.36
C SER A 19 -12.18 -11.77 34.61
N ILE A 20 -12.06 -11.33 33.34
CA ILE A 20 -13.20 -11.25 32.43
C ILE A 20 -13.11 -12.43 31.47
N ASN A 21 -14.03 -13.39 31.65
CA ASN A 21 -14.19 -14.51 30.74
C ASN A 21 -15.27 -14.18 29.70
N VAL A 22 -14.95 -14.27 28.42
CA VAL A 22 -15.89 -14.01 27.32
C VAL A 22 -16.31 -15.34 26.70
N GLN A 23 -17.61 -15.60 26.67
CA GLN A 23 -18.19 -16.69 25.88
C GLN A 23 -18.97 -16.07 24.72
N SER A 24 -18.54 -16.32 23.48
CA SER A 24 -19.12 -15.65 22.32
C SER A 24 -19.08 -16.52 21.06
N GLY A 25 -20.18 -16.51 20.30
CA GLY A 25 -20.24 -17.07 18.96
C GLY A 25 -19.53 -16.22 17.89
N GLU A 26 -19.17 -14.96 18.20
CA GLU A 26 -18.46 -14.06 17.26
C GLU A 26 -16.94 -14.25 17.26
N ALA A 27 -16.39 -14.99 18.23
CA ALA A 27 -14.97 -15.28 18.34
C ALA A 27 -14.56 -16.42 17.39
N LEU A 28 -14.41 -16.13 16.10
CA LEU A 28 -14.13 -17.13 15.07
C LEU A 28 -12.70 -17.11 14.57
N ASP A 29 -12.08 -15.95 14.50
CA ASP A 29 -10.77 -15.72 13.92
C ASP A 29 -9.83 -14.92 14.84
N THR A 30 -8.54 -14.90 14.50
CA THR A 30 -7.50 -14.25 15.30
C THR A 30 -7.83 -12.79 15.66
N HIS A 31 -8.38 -12.01 14.74
CA HIS A 31 -8.64 -10.59 14.97
C HIS A 31 -9.83 -10.37 15.92
N SER A 32 -10.81 -11.29 15.92
CA SER A 32 -11.89 -11.29 16.94
C SER A 32 -11.32 -11.47 18.34
N PHE A 33 -10.40 -12.43 18.52
CA PHE A 33 -9.71 -12.62 19.80
C PHE A 33 -8.85 -11.41 20.17
N ALA A 34 -8.08 -10.91 19.24
CA ALA A 34 -7.23 -9.72 19.46
C ALA A 34 -8.06 -8.52 19.93
N THR A 35 -9.22 -8.28 19.34
CA THR A 35 -10.11 -7.19 19.72
C THR A 35 -10.68 -7.41 21.13
N MET A 36 -11.17 -8.61 21.44
CA MET A 36 -11.73 -8.92 22.78
C MET A 36 -10.68 -8.78 23.88
N ILE A 37 -9.47 -9.29 23.65
CA ILE A 37 -8.36 -9.15 24.61
C ILE A 37 -7.92 -7.68 24.70
N GLY A 38 -7.83 -7.00 23.58
CA GLY A 38 -7.47 -5.58 23.50
C GLY A 38 -8.42 -4.66 24.27
N VAL A 39 -9.70 -5.01 24.40
CA VAL A 39 -10.69 -4.28 25.23
C VAL A 39 -10.86 -4.86 26.64
N GLY A 40 -10.02 -5.82 27.06
CA GLY A 40 -9.92 -6.25 28.46
C GLY A 40 -10.30 -7.69 28.76
N ALA A 41 -10.65 -8.54 27.80
CA ALA A 41 -10.91 -9.96 28.06
C ALA A 41 -9.66 -10.66 28.62
N THR A 42 -9.84 -11.50 29.62
CA THR A 42 -8.78 -12.35 30.18
C THR A 42 -8.74 -13.68 29.47
N THR A 43 -9.89 -14.28 29.24
CA THR A 43 -10.07 -15.56 28.54
C THR A 43 -11.24 -15.46 27.57
N VAL A 44 -11.20 -16.24 26.50
CA VAL A 44 -12.26 -16.28 25.48
C VAL A 44 -12.63 -17.73 25.19
N ASN A 45 -13.91 -18.07 25.33
CA ASN A 45 -14.47 -19.34 24.90
C ASN A 45 -15.23 -19.16 23.56
N PRO A 46 -14.66 -19.66 22.45
CA PRO A 46 -15.26 -19.55 21.11
C PRO A 46 -16.18 -20.76 20.84
N TYR A 47 -17.25 -20.93 21.61
CA TYR A 47 -18.08 -22.14 21.56
C TYR A 47 -18.57 -22.46 20.12
N LEU A 48 -19.01 -21.45 19.36
CA LEU A 48 -19.51 -21.68 17.99
C LEU A 48 -18.40 -22.10 17.01
N ALA A 49 -17.16 -21.66 17.24
CA ALA A 49 -16.02 -22.18 16.46
C ALA A 49 -15.79 -23.65 16.74
N PHE A 50 -15.86 -24.09 17.99
CA PHE A 50 -15.75 -25.50 18.36
C PHE A 50 -16.89 -26.34 17.79
N ASP A 51 -18.13 -25.87 17.89
CA ASP A 51 -19.30 -26.53 17.29
C ASP A 51 -19.15 -26.65 15.75
N SER A 52 -18.64 -25.60 15.13
CA SER A 52 -18.36 -25.60 13.68
C SER A 52 -17.27 -26.61 13.29
N LEU A 53 -16.23 -26.75 14.10
CA LEU A 53 -15.20 -27.76 13.92
C LEU A 53 -15.77 -29.17 14.09
N TYR A 54 -16.59 -29.40 15.13
CA TYR A 54 -17.27 -30.66 15.38
C TYR A 54 -18.16 -31.07 14.18
N GLN A 55 -19.02 -30.18 13.72
CA GLN A 55 -19.88 -30.45 12.54
C GLN A 55 -19.09 -30.79 11.27
N ARG A 56 -17.95 -30.10 11.04
CA ARG A 56 -17.09 -30.37 9.90
C ARG A 56 -16.33 -31.68 10.06
N HIS A 57 -15.95 -32.05 11.26
CA HIS A 57 -15.33 -33.33 11.56
C HIS A 57 -16.30 -34.49 11.28
N GLU A 58 -17.56 -34.40 11.78
CA GLU A 58 -18.62 -35.36 11.49
C GLU A 58 -18.85 -35.56 9.97
N LYS A 59 -18.76 -34.47 9.19
CA LYS A 59 -18.82 -34.50 7.73
C LYS A 59 -17.53 -34.97 7.05
N LYS A 60 -16.54 -35.46 7.81
CA LYS A 60 -15.22 -35.97 7.34
C LYS A 60 -14.44 -34.99 6.48
N LEU A 61 -14.63 -33.67 6.69
CA LEU A 61 -13.96 -32.64 5.88
C LEU A 61 -12.51 -32.40 6.29
N PHE A 62 -12.08 -32.95 7.42
CA PHE A 62 -10.69 -32.83 7.93
C PHE A 62 -9.84 -34.09 7.72
N GLY A 63 -10.29 -35.01 6.87
CA GLY A 63 -9.57 -36.21 6.53
C GLY A 63 -9.40 -37.17 7.72
N LYS A 64 -8.15 -37.45 8.09
CA LYS A 64 -7.82 -38.44 9.14
C LYS A 64 -7.63 -37.83 10.53
N PHE A 65 -7.76 -36.52 10.70
CA PHE A 65 -7.56 -35.90 12.00
C PHE A 65 -8.73 -36.23 12.96
N SER A 66 -8.39 -36.49 14.22
CA SER A 66 -9.37 -36.58 15.29
C SER A 66 -9.99 -35.20 15.60
N PHE A 67 -11.11 -35.18 16.31
CA PHE A 67 -11.71 -33.91 16.69
C PHE A 67 -10.78 -33.08 17.60
N ASP A 68 -10.13 -33.75 18.58
CA ASP A 68 -9.18 -33.09 19.47
C ASP A 68 -7.99 -32.49 18.73
N GLU A 69 -7.42 -33.20 17.74
CA GLU A 69 -6.38 -32.64 16.86
C GLU A 69 -6.88 -31.42 16.09
N CYS A 70 -8.14 -31.40 15.65
CA CYS A 70 -8.70 -30.24 14.95
C CYS A 70 -8.81 -29.04 15.90
N VAL A 71 -9.25 -29.24 17.14
CA VAL A 71 -9.33 -28.21 18.18
C VAL A 71 -7.95 -27.68 18.54
N GLU A 72 -6.97 -28.56 18.78
CA GLU A 72 -5.58 -28.16 19.07
C GLU A 72 -4.98 -27.31 17.95
N ARG A 73 -5.18 -27.71 16.69
CA ARG A 73 -4.71 -26.96 15.50
C ARG A 73 -5.37 -25.59 15.41
N TYR A 74 -6.65 -25.49 15.70
CA TYR A 74 -7.36 -24.22 15.75
C TYR A 74 -6.79 -23.30 16.83
N ILE A 75 -6.66 -23.78 18.07
CA ILE A 75 -6.07 -23.04 19.18
C ILE A 75 -4.65 -22.58 18.84
N LYS A 76 -3.81 -23.49 18.31
CA LYS A 76 -2.44 -23.19 17.90
C LYS A 76 -2.40 -22.09 16.82
N SER A 77 -3.32 -22.13 15.86
CA SER A 77 -3.43 -21.12 14.80
C SER A 77 -3.82 -19.74 15.36
N VAL A 78 -4.81 -19.68 16.27
CA VAL A 78 -5.21 -18.43 16.93
C VAL A 78 -4.06 -17.87 17.76
N ASN A 79 -3.39 -18.71 18.56
CA ASN A 79 -2.25 -18.30 19.37
C ASN A 79 -1.09 -17.76 18.52
N ALA A 80 -0.73 -18.45 17.45
CA ALA A 80 0.29 -17.98 16.52
C ALA A 80 -0.07 -16.64 15.88
N GLY A 81 -1.35 -16.45 15.55
CA GLY A 81 -1.87 -15.19 15.03
C GLY A 81 -1.81 -14.04 16.06
N LEU A 82 -2.15 -14.31 17.31
CA LEU A 82 -2.06 -13.33 18.40
C LEU A 82 -0.60 -12.93 18.66
N LEU A 83 0.30 -13.89 18.73
CA LEU A 83 1.75 -13.64 18.86
C LEU A 83 2.27 -12.78 17.71
N LYS A 84 1.81 -13.03 16.49
CA LYS A 84 2.17 -12.23 15.32
C LYS A 84 1.66 -10.78 15.45
N ILE A 85 0.42 -10.57 15.90
CA ILE A 85 -0.15 -9.23 16.13
C ILE A 85 0.66 -8.49 17.19
N MET A 86 0.94 -9.13 18.33
CA MET A 86 1.74 -8.54 19.41
C MET A 86 3.16 -8.21 18.96
N SER A 87 3.80 -9.11 18.22
CA SER A 87 5.14 -8.90 17.65
C SER A 87 5.23 -7.65 16.77
N LYS A 88 4.21 -7.39 15.95
CA LYS A 88 4.13 -6.17 15.13
C LYS A 88 4.10 -4.88 15.95
N MET A 89 3.56 -4.95 17.16
CA MET A 89 3.43 -3.82 18.09
C MET A 89 4.62 -3.73 19.06
N GLY A 90 5.59 -4.65 18.98
CA GLY A 90 6.69 -4.74 19.93
C GLY A 90 6.27 -5.17 21.33
N ILE A 91 5.12 -5.83 21.48
CA ILE A 91 4.58 -6.30 22.76
C ILE A 91 4.95 -7.76 22.97
N SER A 92 5.73 -8.05 24.01
CA SER A 92 6.24 -9.40 24.30
C SER A 92 5.34 -10.23 25.22
N VAL A 93 4.49 -9.59 26.03
CA VAL A 93 3.63 -10.26 27.00
C VAL A 93 2.17 -9.88 26.82
N LEU A 94 1.27 -10.88 26.93
CA LEU A 94 -0.16 -10.68 26.67
C LEU A 94 -0.81 -9.71 27.68
N SER A 95 -0.31 -9.64 28.91
CA SER A 95 -0.78 -8.69 29.91
C SER A 95 -0.60 -7.23 29.51
N SER A 96 0.41 -6.91 28.72
CA SER A 96 0.63 -5.56 28.18
C SER A 96 -0.25 -5.25 26.98
N TYR A 97 -0.74 -6.26 26.25
CA TYR A 97 -1.71 -6.11 25.18
C TYR A 97 -3.14 -5.98 25.68
N ARG A 98 -3.47 -6.72 26.75
CA ARG A 98 -4.81 -6.81 27.32
C ARG A 98 -5.29 -5.47 27.87
N GLY A 99 -6.40 -4.99 27.33
CA GLY A 99 -6.96 -3.68 27.72
C GLY A 99 -6.20 -2.47 27.21
N GLY A 100 -5.18 -2.67 26.36
CA GLY A 100 -4.38 -1.60 25.76
C GLY A 100 -5.09 -0.82 24.66
N CYS A 101 -6.23 -1.31 24.15
CA CYS A 101 -7.04 -0.65 23.11
C CYS A 101 -6.22 -0.19 21.88
N ASN A 102 -5.24 -0.99 21.45
CA ASN A 102 -4.30 -0.65 20.37
C ASN A 102 -4.93 -0.82 18.98
N PHE A 103 -6.03 -0.16 18.72
CA PHE A 103 -6.74 -0.15 17.43
C PHE A 103 -7.53 1.15 17.25
N GLU A 104 -7.98 1.39 16.04
CA GLU A 104 -8.82 2.52 15.69
C GLU A 104 -10.28 2.09 15.61
N THR A 105 -11.17 3.01 15.92
CA THR A 105 -12.61 2.83 15.76
C THR A 105 -13.09 3.65 14.57
N VAL A 106 -13.81 3.01 13.68
CA VAL A 106 -14.47 3.66 12.53
C VAL A 106 -15.95 3.36 12.57
N GLY A 107 -16.78 4.41 12.63
CA GLY A 107 -18.23 4.28 12.57
C GLY A 107 -18.95 3.97 13.90
N LEU A 108 -18.29 4.11 15.04
CA LEU A 108 -18.95 4.22 16.35
C LEU A 108 -19.00 5.68 16.79
N SER A 109 -20.06 6.06 17.51
CA SER A 109 -20.20 7.42 18.03
C SER A 109 -19.04 7.75 18.98
N ARG A 110 -18.58 9.00 18.95
CA ARG A 110 -17.52 9.48 19.85
C ARG A 110 -17.90 9.32 21.32
N THR A 111 -19.17 9.42 21.66
CA THR A 111 -19.67 9.19 23.03
C THR A 111 -19.44 7.76 23.47
N ILE A 112 -19.82 6.76 22.65
CA ILE A 112 -19.58 5.34 22.97
C ILE A 112 -18.08 5.08 23.12
N VAL A 113 -17.26 5.66 22.26
CA VAL A 113 -15.81 5.46 22.32
C VAL A 113 -15.23 6.08 23.58
N ALA A 114 -15.63 7.30 23.94
CA ALA A 114 -15.18 7.97 25.15
C ALA A 114 -15.58 7.21 26.43
N ASP A 115 -16.82 6.70 26.48
CA ASP A 115 -17.36 6.03 27.67
C ASP A 115 -16.80 4.61 27.86
N TYR A 116 -16.63 3.85 26.77
CA TYR A 116 -16.37 2.41 26.85
C TYR A 116 -15.02 1.96 26.30
N PHE A 117 -14.32 2.83 25.57
CA PHE A 117 -13.01 2.54 24.98
C PHE A 117 -12.06 3.74 25.15
N PRO A 118 -11.80 4.16 26.40
CA PRO A 118 -10.96 5.32 26.66
C PRO A 118 -9.57 5.15 26.04
N GLY A 119 -9.10 6.19 25.36
CA GLY A 119 -7.81 6.19 24.66
C GLY A 119 -7.85 5.69 23.20
N VAL A 120 -8.96 5.08 22.76
CA VAL A 120 -9.11 4.68 21.33
C VAL A 120 -9.38 5.89 20.46
N VAL A 121 -8.70 5.96 19.32
CA VAL A 121 -8.91 7.01 18.32
C VAL A 121 -10.18 6.72 17.52
N SER A 122 -11.07 7.72 17.38
CA SER A 122 -12.27 7.66 16.56
C SER A 122 -12.39 8.94 15.71
N LYS A 123 -11.94 8.87 14.47
CA LYS A 123 -11.98 10.00 13.52
C LYS A 123 -13.33 10.07 12.82
N ILE A 124 -13.86 8.94 12.41
CA ILE A 124 -15.17 8.81 11.76
C ILE A 124 -16.16 8.35 12.82
N SER A 125 -16.99 9.27 13.30
CA SER A 125 -18.11 8.96 14.20
C SER A 125 -19.21 8.23 13.44
N GLY A 126 -20.13 7.60 14.15
CA GLY A 126 -21.24 6.88 13.55
C GLY A 126 -22.26 6.42 14.55
N ILE A 127 -22.63 5.15 14.46
CA ILE A 127 -23.71 4.50 15.21
C ILE A 127 -23.55 4.66 16.72
N GLY A 128 -24.62 5.17 17.38
CA GLY A 128 -24.76 5.29 18.82
C GLY A 128 -25.39 4.04 19.44
N LEU A 129 -25.69 4.11 20.77
CA LEU A 129 -26.29 2.97 21.51
C LEU A 129 -27.63 2.54 20.90
N THR A 130 -28.49 3.49 20.51
CA THR A 130 -29.78 3.18 19.87
C THR A 130 -29.58 2.46 18.53
N GLY A 131 -28.58 2.85 17.75
CA GLY A 131 -28.25 2.19 16.49
C GLY A 131 -27.69 0.79 16.71
N LEU A 132 -26.85 0.58 17.72
CA LEU A 132 -26.39 -0.75 18.13
C LEU A 132 -27.53 -1.65 18.57
N GLU A 133 -28.47 -1.13 19.38
CA GLU A 133 -29.66 -1.86 19.77
C GLU A 133 -30.50 -2.29 18.56
N LYS A 134 -30.79 -1.36 17.64
CA LYS A 134 -31.52 -1.67 16.41
C LYS A 134 -30.82 -2.77 15.60
N LYS A 135 -29.50 -2.69 15.46
CA LYS A 135 -28.70 -3.70 14.75
C LYS A 135 -28.80 -5.08 15.42
N ILE A 136 -28.65 -5.15 16.73
CA ILE A 136 -28.76 -6.41 17.49
C ILE A 136 -30.17 -6.99 17.35
N ARG A 137 -31.20 -6.15 17.51
CA ARG A 137 -32.60 -6.58 17.30
C ARG A 137 -32.87 -7.10 15.90
N SER A 138 -32.31 -6.47 14.88
CA SER A 138 -32.43 -6.91 13.47
C SER A 138 -31.79 -8.28 13.27
N ILE A 139 -30.57 -8.49 13.78
CA ILE A 139 -29.87 -9.78 13.70
C ILE A 139 -30.66 -10.87 14.43
N HIS A 140 -31.18 -10.54 15.65
CA HIS A 140 -32.01 -11.48 16.42
C HIS A 140 -33.29 -11.85 15.65
N LYS A 141 -33.99 -10.85 15.13
CA LYS A 141 -35.21 -11.08 14.35
C LYS A 141 -34.94 -11.97 13.13
N GLU A 142 -33.87 -11.67 12.38
CA GLU A 142 -33.48 -12.50 11.22
C GLU A 142 -33.21 -13.96 11.63
N ALA A 143 -32.55 -14.18 12.76
CA ALA A 143 -32.20 -15.50 13.26
C ALA A 143 -33.40 -16.33 13.70
N PHE A 144 -34.46 -15.71 14.24
CA PHE A 144 -35.60 -16.43 14.86
C PHE A 144 -36.89 -16.34 14.04
N ASP A 145 -37.08 -15.29 13.24
CA ASP A 145 -38.31 -15.10 12.45
C ASP A 145 -38.16 -15.56 10.99
N SER A 146 -36.95 -15.81 10.53
CA SER A 146 -36.68 -16.22 9.16
C SER A 146 -36.99 -17.70 8.96
N SER A 147 -37.70 -18.01 7.86
CA SER A 147 -37.86 -19.38 7.37
C SER A 147 -36.63 -19.87 6.58
N GLU A 148 -35.66 -19.00 6.35
CA GLU A 148 -34.45 -19.35 5.60
C GLU A 148 -33.48 -20.13 6.49
N THR A 149 -33.10 -21.31 6.02
CA THR A 149 -32.13 -22.19 6.71
C THR A 149 -30.70 -22.04 6.18
N ILE A 150 -30.49 -21.18 5.18
CA ILE A 150 -29.17 -20.97 4.56
C ILE A 150 -28.51 -19.76 5.20
N LEU A 151 -27.36 -20.00 5.85
CA LEU A 151 -26.57 -18.93 6.42
C LEU A 151 -25.98 -17.99 5.35
N PRO A 152 -25.75 -16.71 5.67
CA PRO A 152 -25.08 -15.78 4.79
C PRO A 152 -23.72 -16.32 4.32
N ILE A 153 -23.47 -16.26 3.02
CA ILE A 153 -22.31 -16.91 2.40
C ILE A 153 -21.07 -16.00 2.26
N GLY A 154 -21.11 -14.80 2.85
CA GLY A 154 -20.05 -13.79 2.71
C GLY A 154 -19.99 -13.22 1.30
N GLY A 155 -18.83 -12.68 0.93
CA GLY A 155 -18.63 -12.07 -0.40
C GLY A 155 -17.46 -11.06 -0.44
N ILE A 156 -17.03 -10.54 0.69
CA ILE A 156 -16.02 -9.47 0.76
C ILE A 156 -14.66 -9.89 0.15
N TYR A 157 -14.22 -11.10 0.42
CA TYR A 157 -12.92 -11.58 -0.08
C TYR A 157 -12.97 -12.07 -1.52
N ARG A 158 -14.05 -12.75 -1.87
CA ARG A 158 -14.31 -13.36 -3.19
C ARG A 158 -15.77 -13.18 -3.53
N TYR A 159 -16.07 -12.75 -4.75
CA TYR A 159 -17.47 -12.61 -5.21
C TYR A 159 -18.27 -13.89 -4.97
N ARG A 160 -19.44 -13.74 -4.39
CA ARG A 160 -20.45 -14.78 -4.21
C ARG A 160 -21.79 -14.26 -4.70
N LYS A 161 -22.44 -15.03 -5.58
CA LYS A 161 -23.81 -14.72 -6.00
C LYS A 161 -24.73 -14.75 -4.76
N ASN A 162 -25.53 -13.72 -4.57
CA ASN A 162 -26.42 -13.54 -3.40
C ASN A 162 -25.67 -13.38 -2.06
N GLY A 163 -24.36 -13.07 -2.09
CA GLY A 163 -23.58 -12.76 -0.90
C GLY A 163 -23.39 -11.26 -0.68
N GLU A 164 -22.44 -10.91 0.20
CA GLU A 164 -22.05 -9.52 0.44
C GLU A 164 -21.63 -8.83 -0.86
N THR A 165 -21.84 -7.52 -0.95
CA THR A 165 -21.40 -6.72 -2.10
C THR A 165 -19.88 -6.80 -2.24
N HIS A 166 -19.42 -7.20 -3.44
CA HIS A 166 -18.01 -7.28 -3.79
C HIS A 166 -17.62 -6.16 -4.74
N GLN A 167 -16.44 -5.58 -4.54
CA GLN A 167 -15.94 -4.47 -5.36
C GLN A 167 -15.76 -4.82 -6.85
N TYR A 168 -15.52 -6.09 -7.15
CA TYR A 168 -15.32 -6.63 -8.51
C TYR A 168 -16.29 -7.78 -8.75
N GLN A 169 -17.52 -7.45 -9.18
CA GLN A 169 -18.50 -8.42 -9.61
C GLN A 169 -18.16 -8.95 -10.98
N GLY A 170 -18.49 -10.22 -11.26
CA GLY A 170 -18.18 -10.87 -12.53
C GLY A 170 -18.66 -10.10 -13.77
N LYS A 171 -19.88 -9.53 -13.72
CA LYS A 171 -20.42 -8.69 -14.79
C LYS A 171 -19.56 -7.45 -15.05
N LEU A 172 -19.10 -6.78 -14.00
CA LEU A 172 -18.27 -5.58 -14.12
C LEU A 172 -16.86 -5.90 -14.61
N ILE A 173 -16.28 -7.03 -14.17
CA ILE A 173 -15.02 -7.54 -14.70
C ILE A 173 -15.13 -7.76 -16.21
N HIS A 174 -16.17 -8.44 -16.65
CA HIS A 174 -16.40 -8.70 -18.08
C HIS A 174 -16.59 -7.41 -18.90
N LEU A 175 -17.38 -6.47 -18.40
CA LEU A 175 -17.54 -5.16 -19.04
C LEU A 175 -16.22 -4.41 -19.20
N LEU A 176 -15.38 -4.38 -18.16
CA LEU A 176 -14.08 -3.72 -18.23
C LEU A 176 -13.15 -4.42 -19.23
N GLN A 177 -13.06 -5.75 -19.19
CA GLN A 177 -12.22 -6.52 -20.11
C GLN A 177 -12.68 -6.36 -21.57
N SER A 178 -14.00 -6.34 -21.81
CA SER A 178 -14.56 -6.06 -23.12
C SER A 178 -14.23 -4.65 -23.59
N ALA A 179 -14.39 -3.64 -22.72
CA ALA A 179 -14.10 -2.25 -23.04
C ALA A 179 -12.63 -2.05 -23.47
N VAL A 180 -11.68 -2.56 -22.67
CA VAL A 180 -10.25 -2.39 -22.99
C VAL A 180 -9.80 -3.25 -24.17
N GLY A 181 -10.43 -4.42 -24.37
CA GLY A 181 -10.11 -5.31 -25.49
C GLY A 181 -10.61 -4.78 -26.83
N SER A 182 -11.76 -4.12 -26.87
CA SER A 182 -12.34 -3.53 -28.06
C SER A 182 -12.01 -2.04 -28.26
N ASN A 183 -11.22 -1.45 -27.35
CA ASN A 183 -10.94 -0.01 -27.30
C ASN A 183 -12.23 0.84 -27.31
N SER A 184 -13.24 0.43 -26.54
CA SER A 184 -14.56 1.10 -26.51
C SER A 184 -14.75 1.91 -25.23
N TYR A 185 -14.64 3.24 -25.35
CA TYR A 185 -14.92 4.14 -24.23
C TYR A 185 -16.40 4.08 -23.79
N GLU A 186 -17.32 3.83 -24.71
CA GLU A 186 -18.73 3.67 -24.38
C GLU A 186 -18.99 2.42 -23.51
N ALA A 187 -18.27 1.32 -23.78
CA ALA A 187 -18.33 0.14 -22.93
C ALA A 187 -17.70 0.40 -21.54
N TYR A 188 -16.65 1.22 -21.48
CA TYR A 188 -16.07 1.66 -20.22
C TYR A 188 -17.04 2.52 -19.41
N LYS A 189 -17.77 3.45 -20.02
CA LYS A 189 -18.79 4.25 -19.31
C LYS A 189 -19.84 3.37 -18.64
N ARG A 190 -20.28 2.31 -19.32
CA ARG A 190 -21.19 1.31 -18.70
C ARG A 190 -20.56 0.58 -17.52
N TYR A 191 -19.27 0.29 -17.58
CA TYR A 191 -18.53 -0.25 -16.43
C TYR A 191 -18.51 0.75 -15.28
N ALA A 192 -18.13 2.01 -15.52
CA ALA A 192 -18.06 3.05 -14.50
C ALA A 192 -19.43 3.29 -13.86
N GLU A 193 -20.49 3.40 -14.65
CA GLU A 193 -21.87 3.50 -14.16
C GLU A 193 -22.26 2.28 -13.29
N GLY A 194 -21.87 1.08 -13.71
CA GLY A 194 -22.08 -0.13 -12.91
C GLY A 194 -21.38 -0.08 -11.55
N ILE A 195 -20.18 0.50 -11.48
CA ILE A 195 -19.45 0.74 -10.20
C ILE A 195 -20.22 1.76 -9.33
N TYR A 196 -20.70 2.86 -9.91
CA TYR A 196 -21.41 3.92 -9.16
C TYR A 196 -22.75 3.46 -8.58
N ASN A 197 -23.39 2.49 -9.22
CA ASN A 197 -24.67 1.92 -8.82
C ASN A 197 -24.53 0.76 -7.81
N LEU A 198 -23.32 0.36 -7.43
CA LEU A 198 -23.14 -0.61 -6.36
C LEU A 198 -23.59 -0.04 -5.02
N PRO A 199 -24.10 -0.90 -4.11
CA PRO A 199 -24.21 -0.51 -2.69
C PRO A 199 -22.86 0.01 -2.18
N PRO A 200 -22.85 1.02 -1.30
CA PRO A 200 -21.61 1.62 -0.79
C PRO A 200 -20.68 0.60 -0.12
N ILE A 201 -19.40 0.60 -0.51
CA ILE A 201 -18.36 -0.31 0.00
C ILE A 201 -17.17 0.49 0.54
N ASN A 202 -16.94 1.68 0.00
CA ASN A 202 -15.85 2.58 0.40
C ASN A 202 -16.43 3.89 0.92
N LEU A 203 -15.67 4.62 1.72
CA LEU A 203 -16.12 5.93 2.23
C LEU A 203 -16.48 6.89 1.10
N ARG A 204 -15.69 6.91 0.01
CA ARG A 204 -15.94 7.76 -1.16
C ARG A 204 -17.25 7.46 -1.91
N ASP A 205 -17.84 6.28 -1.71
CA ASP A 205 -19.15 5.95 -2.28
C ASP A 205 -20.28 6.73 -1.61
N LEU A 206 -20.03 7.29 -0.40
CA LEU A 206 -20.89 8.18 0.36
C LEU A 206 -20.54 9.67 0.18
N ILE A 207 -19.70 10.00 -0.80
CA ILE A 207 -19.23 11.38 -1.04
C ILE A 207 -19.66 11.81 -2.43
N ASP A 208 -20.08 13.06 -2.57
CA ASP A 208 -20.41 13.68 -3.85
C ASP A 208 -19.91 15.13 -3.91
N PHE A 209 -20.04 15.74 -5.08
CA PHE A 209 -19.63 17.12 -5.32
C PHE A 209 -20.69 18.11 -4.81
N ARG A 210 -20.25 19.14 -4.09
CA ARG A 210 -21.11 20.19 -3.51
C ARG A 210 -21.55 21.17 -4.59
N SER A 211 -22.68 20.94 -5.22
CA SER A 211 -23.19 21.69 -6.38
C SER A 211 -23.14 23.21 -6.20
N LYS A 212 -23.48 23.73 -5.01
CA LYS A 212 -23.47 25.17 -4.69
C LYS A 212 -22.08 25.84 -4.74
N LYS A 213 -20.99 25.07 -4.76
CA LYS A 213 -19.61 25.55 -4.82
C LYS A 213 -18.92 25.28 -6.16
N LEU A 214 -19.59 24.62 -7.09
CA LEU A 214 -19.08 24.36 -8.43
C LEU A 214 -19.21 25.59 -9.31
N LYS A 215 -18.31 25.73 -10.28
CA LYS A 215 -18.28 26.89 -11.21
C LYS A 215 -19.31 26.78 -12.35
N GLY A 216 -19.95 25.61 -12.51
CA GLY A 216 -20.79 25.29 -13.67
C GLY A 216 -19.98 24.69 -14.83
N PRO A 217 -20.68 24.02 -15.78
CA PRO A 217 -20.00 23.31 -16.86
C PRO A 217 -19.19 24.23 -17.78
N ILE A 218 -18.07 23.75 -18.27
CA ILE A 218 -17.23 24.35 -19.32
C ILE A 218 -17.06 23.38 -20.48
N GLU A 219 -16.59 23.88 -21.63
CA GLU A 219 -16.28 23.03 -22.77
C GLU A 219 -15.08 22.11 -22.48
N ILE A 220 -15.17 20.86 -22.91
CA ILE A 220 -14.11 19.86 -22.66
C ILE A 220 -12.77 20.24 -23.31
N SER A 221 -12.80 21.08 -24.34
CA SER A 221 -11.60 21.64 -24.99
C SER A 221 -10.82 22.61 -24.09
N GLU A 222 -11.47 23.18 -23.08
CA GLU A 222 -10.84 24.06 -22.09
C GLU A 222 -10.13 23.27 -20.96
N VAL A 223 -10.43 21.97 -20.82
CA VAL A 223 -9.82 21.11 -19.82
C VAL A 223 -8.46 20.62 -20.32
N GLU A 224 -7.49 20.56 -19.40
CA GLU A 224 -6.13 20.11 -19.69
C GLU A 224 -6.06 18.86 -20.58
N PRO A 225 -5.04 18.77 -21.45
CA PRO A 225 -4.87 17.61 -22.33
C PRO A 225 -4.76 16.31 -21.54
N ILE A 226 -5.33 15.24 -22.12
CA ILE A 226 -5.34 13.91 -21.50
C ILE A 226 -3.94 13.42 -21.12
N GLN A 227 -2.91 13.80 -21.89
CA GLN A 227 -1.52 13.44 -21.64
C GLN A 227 -0.98 13.98 -20.31
N ASN A 228 -1.50 15.09 -19.82
CA ASN A 228 -1.13 15.65 -18.53
C ASN A 228 -1.71 14.82 -17.37
N ILE A 229 -2.91 14.29 -17.56
CA ILE A 229 -3.57 13.41 -16.58
C ILE A 229 -2.89 12.04 -16.59
N LEU A 230 -2.58 11.48 -17.78
CA LEU A 230 -1.92 10.16 -17.91
C LEU A 230 -0.57 10.08 -17.19
N LYS A 231 0.21 11.16 -17.17
CA LYS A 231 1.50 11.21 -16.44
C LYS A 231 1.37 11.09 -14.93
N ARG A 232 0.18 11.34 -14.37
CA ARG A 232 -0.10 11.26 -12.92
C ARG A 232 -0.46 9.85 -12.46
N PHE A 233 -0.61 8.90 -13.38
CA PHE A 233 -0.90 7.52 -13.03
C PHE A 233 0.36 6.72 -12.73
N GLY A 234 0.29 5.93 -11.65
CA GLY A 234 1.22 4.88 -11.31
C GLY A 234 0.54 3.52 -11.29
N SER A 235 1.28 2.45 -11.53
CA SER A 235 0.82 1.12 -11.13
C SER A 235 0.93 0.96 -9.62
N GLY A 236 0.18 0.05 -9.02
CA GLY A 236 0.50 -0.38 -7.66
C GLY A 236 1.81 -1.18 -7.64
N SER A 237 2.47 -1.19 -6.49
CA SER A 237 3.72 -1.93 -6.30
C SER A 237 3.46 -3.45 -6.25
N MET A 238 3.75 -4.14 -7.33
CA MET A 238 3.53 -5.58 -7.50
C MET A 238 4.80 -6.22 -8.06
N SER A 239 5.42 -7.14 -7.29
CA SER A 239 6.71 -7.72 -7.66
C SER A 239 6.61 -8.83 -8.71
N HIS A 240 7.66 -8.98 -9.51
CA HIS A 240 7.93 -10.21 -10.25
C HIS A 240 8.18 -11.35 -9.23
N GLY A 241 7.45 -12.43 -9.37
CA GLY A 241 7.35 -13.49 -8.38
C GLY A 241 5.97 -13.54 -7.71
N ALA A 242 5.38 -12.40 -7.33
CA ALA A 242 3.95 -12.31 -7.04
C ALA A 242 3.13 -12.34 -8.31
N LEU A 243 3.51 -11.56 -9.33
CA LEU A 243 3.01 -11.65 -10.70
C LEU A 243 3.88 -12.58 -11.54
N SER A 244 3.33 -13.10 -12.63
CA SER A 244 4.11 -13.71 -13.71
C SER A 244 4.98 -12.66 -14.41
N LYS A 245 6.03 -13.11 -15.08
CA LYS A 245 6.91 -12.27 -15.92
C LYS A 245 6.10 -11.49 -16.95
N GLU A 246 5.25 -12.21 -17.69
CA GLU A 246 4.42 -11.66 -18.76
C GLU A 246 3.51 -10.54 -18.25
N ALA A 247 2.82 -10.75 -17.14
CA ALA A 247 1.94 -9.75 -16.56
C ALA A 247 2.70 -8.51 -16.07
N HIS A 248 3.87 -8.72 -15.46
CA HIS A 248 4.70 -7.63 -14.93
C HIS A 248 5.30 -6.77 -16.05
N GLU A 249 5.83 -7.39 -17.10
CA GLU A 249 6.40 -6.70 -18.27
C GLU A 249 5.34 -5.98 -19.11
N THR A 250 4.20 -6.63 -19.33
CA THR A 250 3.03 -6.04 -20.02
C THR A 250 2.55 -4.76 -19.33
N LEU A 251 2.43 -4.81 -17.99
CA LEU A 251 2.03 -3.64 -17.22
C LEU A 251 3.06 -2.50 -17.35
N ALA A 252 4.35 -2.81 -17.20
CA ALA A 252 5.40 -1.81 -17.31
C ALA A 252 5.44 -1.17 -18.70
N THR A 253 5.33 -1.98 -19.75
CA THR A 253 5.31 -1.50 -21.15
C THR A 253 4.11 -0.58 -21.39
N GLY A 254 2.90 -0.98 -20.98
CA GLY A 254 1.70 -0.15 -21.12
C GLY A 254 1.82 1.18 -20.38
N MET A 255 2.34 1.16 -19.15
CA MET A 255 2.57 2.37 -18.36
C MET A 255 3.61 3.30 -19.02
N ASN A 256 4.68 2.75 -19.57
CA ASN A 256 5.70 3.55 -20.28
C ASN A 256 5.13 4.21 -21.54
N ARG A 257 4.27 3.53 -22.30
CA ARG A 257 3.60 4.10 -23.49
C ARG A 257 2.75 5.34 -23.16
N ILE A 258 2.09 5.36 -22.00
CA ILE A 258 1.30 6.52 -21.55
C ILE A 258 2.13 7.56 -20.78
N LYS A 259 3.45 7.36 -20.64
CA LYS A 259 4.37 8.17 -19.81
C LYS A 259 3.99 8.19 -18.31
N GLY A 260 3.23 7.20 -17.87
CA GLY A 260 2.95 6.91 -16.45
C GLY A 260 4.13 6.20 -15.79
N ALA A 261 3.96 5.80 -14.54
CA ALA A 261 5.01 5.16 -13.74
C ALA A 261 4.60 3.73 -13.32
N SER A 262 5.28 2.71 -13.81
CA SER A 262 5.17 1.36 -13.25
C SER A 262 6.13 1.19 -12.08
N CYS A 263 5.72 0.45 -11.06
CA CYS A 263 6.56 0.09 -9.92
C CYS A 263 7.00 -1.37 -10.02
N SER A 264 8.30 -1.62 -9.86
CA SER A 264 8.90 -2.98 -9.87
C SER A 264 8.35 -3.87 -8.74
N GLY A 265 7.83 -3.28 -7.66
CA GLY A 265 7.62 -3.97 -6.40
C GLY A 265 8.95 -4.41 -5.76
N GLU A 266 8.89 -5.01 -4.57
CA GLU A 266 10.07 -5.56 -3.92
C GLU A 266 10.57 -6.83 -4.63
N GLY A 267 11.88 -6.98 -4.75
CA GLY A 267 12.47 -8.20 -5.27
C GLY A 267 13.35 -8.03 -6.51
N GLY A 268 13.75 -6.81 -6.83
CA GLY A 268 14.60 -6.53 -7.98
C GLY A 268 13.86 -6.55 -9.32
N GLU A 269 14.60 -6.41 -10.38
CA GLU A 269 14.10 -6.45 -11.75
C GLU A 269 15.21 -6.95 -12.69
N ASP A 270 14.84 -7.75 -13.68
CA ASP A 270 15.78 -8.34 -14.61
C ASP A 270 16.45 -7.26 -15.49
N GLU A 271 17.76 -7.34 -15.63
CA GLU A 271 18.56 -6.34 -16.35
C GLU A 271 18.22 -6.23 -17.85
N SER A 272 17.73 -7.34 -18.44
CA SER A 272 17.30 -7.33 -19.85
C SER A 272 16.19 -6.30 -20.12
N ARG A 273 15.41 -5.95 -19.08
CA ARG A 273 14.31 -5.00 -19.16
C ARG A 273 14.76 -3.53 -19.19
N PHE A 274 16.01 -3.25 -18.83
CA PHE A 274 16.55 -1.87 -18.84
C PHE A 274 16.86 -1.37 -20.24
N LYS A 275 16.91 -2.27 -21.20
CA LYS A 275 17.10 -1.93 -22.62
C LYS A 275 15.75 -1.66 -23.29
N VAL A 276 15.76 -0.69 -24.21
CA VAL A 276 14.62 -0.45 -25.11
C VAL A 276 14.56 -1.60 -26.11
N LEU A 277 13.37 -2.11 -26.36
CA LEU A 277 13.11 -3.19 -27.33
C LEU A 277 13.23 -2.66 -28.77
N GLU A 278 13.39 -3.56 -29.74
CA GLU A 278 13.51 -3.20 -31.17
C GLU A 278 12.31 -2.41 -31.71
N ASN A 279 11.13 -2.66 -31.18
CA ASN A 279 9.90 -1.94 -31.54
C ASN A 279 9.75 -0.57 -30.84
N GLY A 280 10.76 -0.13 -30.08
CA GLY A 280 10.75 1.12 -29.31
C GLY A 280 10.05 1.06 -27.97
N ASP A 281 9.50 -0.08 -27.56
CA ASP A 281 8.91 -0.28 -26.24
C ASP A 281 9.96 -0.43 -25.15
N SER A 282 9.60 -0.12 -23.93
CA SER A 282 10.41 -0.35 -22.74
C SER A 282 9.60 -1.10 -21.70
N ALA A 283 10.13 -2.23 -21.23
CA ALA A 283 9.58 -2.99 -20.11
C ALA A 283 10.20 -2.59 -18.76
N ASN A 284 11.07 -1.59 -18.72
CA ASN A 284 11.70 -1.10 -17.51
C ASN A 284 10.68 -0.41 -16.61
N SER A 285 10.60 -0.81 -15.34
CA SER A 285 9.80 -0.12 -14.34
C SER A 285 10.45 1.20 -13.95
N ARG A 286 9.73 2.32 -14.15
CA ARG A 286 10.25 3.67 -13.85
C ARG A 286 10.46 3.91 -12.35
N VAL A 287 9.71 3.19 -11.49
CA VAL A 287 9.84 3.22 -10.04
C VAL A 287 10.48 1.93 -9.56
N LYS A 288 11.59 2.03 -8.84
CA LYS A 288 12.26 0.89 -8.19
C LYS A 288 11.92 0.90 -6.71
N GLN A 289 11.37 -0.21 -6.19
CA GLN A 289 10.98 -0.31 -4.79
C GLN A 289 12.10 -0.95 -3.95
N ILE A 290 12.33 -0.38 -2.76
CA ILE A 290 13.20 -0.92 -1.72
C ILE A 290 12.34 -1.28 -0.51
N ALA A 291 12.37 -2.54 -0.10
CA ALA A 291 11.75 -3.03 1.13
C ALA A 291 12.80 -3.40 2.18
N SER A 292 12.36 -3.77 3.37
CA SER A 292 13.25 -4.08 4.51
C SER A 292 14.30 -5.16 4.19
N ALA A 293 13.94 -6.19 3.43
CA ALA A 293 14.87 -7.28 3.08
C ALA A 293 15.87 -6.95 1.96
N ARG A 294 15.74 -5.82 1.27
CA ARG A 294 16.64 -5.38 0.18
C ARG A 294 16.79 -6.41 -0.96
N PHE A 295 15.84 -7.32 -1.19
CA PHE A 295 15.90 -8.32 -2.25
C PHE A 295 16.14 -7.69 -3.62
N GLY A 296 17.20 -8.10 -4.31
CA GLY A 296 17.54 -7.64 -5.67
C GLY A 296 17.94 -6.16 -5.79
N VAL A 297 18.23 -5.48 -4.70
CA VAL A 297 18.67 -4.08 -4.69
C VAL A 297 20.16 -4.02 -5.00
N THR A 298 20.50 -3.55 -6.19
CA THR A 298 21.87 -3.38 -6.68
C THR A 298 22.08 -1.97 -7.23
N VAL A 299 23.34 -1.57 -7.44
CA VAL A 299 23.68 -0.30 -8.10
C VAL A 299 23.03 -0.20 -9.47
N ASN A 300 23.04 -1.31 -10.24
CA ASN A 300 22.41 -1.37 -11.56
C ASN A 300 20.91 -1.12 -11.46
N TYR A 301 20.21 -1.81 -10.54
CA TYR A 301 18.80 -1.63 -10.28
C TYR A 301 18.45 -0.16 -9.92
N LEU A 302 19.20 0.44 -8.99
CA LEU A 302 18.95 1.80 -8.51
C LEU A 302 19.24 2.89 -9.54
N ASN A 303 20.18 2.66 -10.47
CA ASN A 303 20.51 3.65 -11.51
C ASN A 303 19.61 3.56 -12.75
N ASN A 304 18.81 2.49 -12.92
CA ASN A 304 17.91 2.32 -14.05
C ASN A 304 16.46 2.74 -13.74
N CYS A 305 16.27 3.86 -13.04
CA CYS A 305 14.95 4.37 -12.70
C CYS A 305 14.89 5.89 -12.62
N ASN A 306 13.67 6.42 -12.62
CA ASN A 306 13.40 7.84 -12.41
C ASN A 306 12.92 8.12 -10.98
N GLU A 307 12.57 7.06 -10.23
CA GLU A 307 12.04 7.15 -8.89
C GLU A 307 12.42 5.91 -8.08
N ILE A 308 12.76 6.11 -6.81
CA ILE A 308 13.01 5.03 -5.84
C ILE A 308 11.98 5.16 -4.73
N GLU A 309 11.23 4.08 -4.48
CA GLU A 309 10.19 4.03 -3.45
C GLU A 309 10.67 3.21 -2.25
N ILE A 310 10.78 3.85 -1.09
CA ILE A 310 11.05 3.18 0.18
C ILE A 310 9.71 2.65 0.71
N LYS A 311 9.58 1.33 0.81
CA LYS A 311 8.37 0.68 1.30
C LYS A 311 8.45 0.49 2.81
N ILE A 312 7.68 1.27 3.56
CA ILE A 312 7.56 1.09 5.01
C ILE A 312 6.56 -0.03 5.34
N ALA A 313 5.40 -0.05 4.67
CA ALA A 313 4.37 -1.07 4.88
C ALA A 313 3.46 -1.22 3.65
N GLN A 314 2.47 -2.13 3.76
CA GLN A 314 1.42 -2.35 2.75
C GLN A 314 0.06 -2.02 3.34
N GLY A 315 -0.80 -1.32 2.58
CA GLY A 315 -2.10 -0.84 3.06
C GLY A 315 -3.05 -1.95 3.55
N ALA A 316 -3.09 -3.10 2.87
CA ALA A 316 -3.96 -4.22 3.25
C ALA A 316 -3.48 -5.02 4.48
N LYS A 317 -2.23 -4.91 4.85
CA LYS A 317 -1.63 -5.64 5.99
C LYS A 317 -0.54 -4.85 6.70
N PRO A 318 -0.85 -3.70 7.28
CA PRO A 318 0.11 -2.93 8.07
C PRO A 318 0.82 -3.80 9.10
N GLY A 319 2.14 -3.70 9.17
CA GLY A 319 2.96 -4.42 10.13
C GLY A 319 3.16 -5.93 9.88
N GLU A 320 2.67 -6.51 8.77
CA GLU A 320 2.90 -7.94 8.47
C GLU A 320 4.15 -8.20 7.62
N GLY A 321 4.62 -7.20 6.91
CA GLY A 321 5.72 -7.34 5.97
C GLY A 321 5.35 -8.06 4.68
N GLY A 322 6.34 -8.20 3.78
CA GLY A 322 6.21 -8.93 2.52
C GLY A 322 6.49 -10.42 2.69
N GLN A 323 5.83 -11.26 1.89
CA GLN A 323 6.09 -12.69 1.85
C GLN A 323 5.92 -13.22 0.43
N LEU A 324 6.87 -14.05 0.00
CA LEU A 324 6.76 -14.85 -1.20
C LEU A 324 6.92 -16.33 -0.81
N PRO A 325 5.89 -17.17 -1.01
CA PRO A 325 5.97 -18.60 -0.67
C PRO A 325 7.05 -19.31 -1.46
N GLY A 326 7.74 -20.30 -0.85
CA GLY A 326 8.86 -21.01 -1.44
C GLY A 326 8.54 -21.66 -2.80
N PHE A 327 7.33 -22.20 -2.96
CA PHE A 327 6.91 -22.79 -4.24
C PHE A 327 6.75 -21.79 -5.40
N LYS A 328 6.83 -20.48 -5.13
CA LYS A 328 6.92 -19.41 -6.14
C LYS A 328 8.34 -18.92 -6.37
N VAL A 329 9.28 -19.34 -5.54
CA VAL A 329 10.69 -18.95 -5.66
C VAL A 329 11.38 -19.94 -6.59
N THR A 330 11.19 -19.74 -7.89
CA THR A 330 11.87 -20.46 -8.96
C THR A 330 13.35 -20.08 -9.02
N GLU A 331 14.16 -20.75 -9.84
CA GLU A 331 15.56 -20.38 -10.07
C GLU A 331 15.70 -18.93 -10.59
N GLU A 332 14.82 -18.53 -11.53
CA GLU A 332 14.77 -17.17 -12.06
C GLU A 332 14.51 -16.15 -10.93
N ILE A 333 13.50 -16.41 -10.09
CA ILE A 333 13.14 -15.49 -8.98
C ILE A 333 14.23 -15.47 -7.91
N ALA A 334 14.83 -16.64 -7.60
CA ALA A 334 15.91 -16.73 -6.63
C ALA A 334 17.15 -15.95 -7.07
N LYS A 335 17.55 -16.10 -8.34
CA LYS A 335 18.64 -15.32 -8.94
C LYS A 335 18.37 -13.83 -8.85
N LEU A 336 17.18 -13.39 -9.24
CA LEU A 336 16.77 -11.99 -9.22
C LEU A 336 16.80 -11.38 -7.82
N ARG A 337 16.46 -12.17 -6.81
CA ARG A 337 16.37 -11.75 -5.40
C ARG A 337 17.65 -12.01 -4.60
N HIS A 338 18.69 -12.56 -5.21
CA HIS A 338 19.90 -13.02 -4.54
C HIS A 338 19.59 -13.96 -3.37
N SER A 339 18.78 -15.00 -3.64
CA SER A 339 18.27 -15.95 -2.65
C SER A 339 18.34 -17.40 -3.15
N THR A 340 17.82 -18.35 -2.38
CA THR A 340 17.82 -19.77 -2.70
C THR A 340 16.47 -20.21 -3.26
N PRO A 341 16.42 -20.99 -4.37
CA PRO A 341 15.17 -21.52 -4.90
C PRO A 341 14.43 -22.39 -3.88
N GLY A 342 13.10 -22.35 -3.91
CA GLY A 342 12.23 -23.14 -3.04
C GLY A 342 12.11 -22.64 -1.60
N VAL A 343 12.90 -21.68 -1.17
CA VAL A 343 12.85 -21.13 0.19
C VAL A 343 11.85 -19.98 0.24
N THR A 344 10.97 -19.99 1.25
CA THR A 344 10.04 -18.86 1.48
C THR A 344 10.81 -17.59 1.83
N LEU A 345 10.55 -16.51 1.09
CA LEU A 345 11.18 -15.23 1.31
C LEU A 345 10.26 -14.32 2.14
N ILE A 346 10.82 -13.76 3.20
CA ILE A 346 10.13 -12.85 4.12
C ILE A 346 10.86 -11.52 4.12
N SER A 347 10.10 -10.45 3.88
CA SER A 347 10.55 -9.08 4.09
C SER A 347 9.93 -8.61 5.41
N PRO A 348 10.72 -8.48 6.50
CA PRO A 348 10.18 -8.11 7.81
C PRO A 348 9.41 -6.79 7.78
N PRO A 349 8.42 -6.59 8.69
CA PRO A 349 7.66 -5.33 8.69
C PRO A 349 8.53 -4.10 8.93
N PRO A 350 9.40 -4.01 9.95
CA PRO A 350 10.31 -2.89 10.11
C PRO A 350 11.55 -3.04 9.23
N HIS A 351 12.06 -1.92 8.70
CA HIS A 351 13.42 -1.88 8.23
C HIS A 351 14.37 -1.94 9.44
N HIS A 352 15.36 -2.84 9.43
CA HIS A 352 16.27 -3.02 10.56
C HIS A 352 17.17 -1.84 10.82
N ASP A 353 17.28 -0.92 9.88
CA ASP A 353 18.07 0.30 9.90
C ASP A 353 17.21 1.58 10.06
N ILE A 354 15.89 1.45 10.27
CA ILE A 354 14.96 2.59 10.41
C ILE A 354 14.13 2.41 11.67
N TYR A 355 14.47 3.20 12.69
CA TYR A 355 13.74 3.26 13.97
C TYR A 355 13.24 4.68 14.29
N SER A 356 13.64 5.67 13.49
CA SER A 356 13.23 7.06 13.64
C SER A 356 13.13 7.75 12.26
N ILE A 357 12.63 9.00 12.26
CA ILE A 357 12.65 9.85 11.05
C ILE A 357 14.08 10.16 10.60
N GLU A 358 15.01 10.27 11.53
CA GLU A 358 16.43 10.53 11.26
C GLU A 358 17.07 9.36 10.52
N ASP A 359 16.76 8.13 10.91
CA ASP A 359 17.21 6.92 10.19
C ASP A 359 16.64 6.86 8.78
N LEU A 360 15.34 7.20 8.62
CA LEU A 360 14.74 7.31 7.30
C LEU A 360 15.39 8.41 6.46
N ALA A 361 15.73 9.55 7.08
CA ALA A 361 16.44 10.63 6.41
C ALA A 361 17.82 10.17 5.93
N GLN A 362 18.50 9.29 6.69
CA GLN A 362 19.77 8.69 6.27
C GLN A 362 19.57 7.80 5.02
N LEU A 363 18.57 6.93 4.99
CA LEU A 363 18.30 6.11 3.81
C LEU A 363 17.92 6.98 2.59
N ILE A 364 17.12 8.03 2.77
CA ILE A 364 16.80 8.99 1.71
C ILE A 364 18.08 9.65 1.18
N TYR A 365 18.98 10.04 2.10
CA TYR A 365 20.28 10.62 1.75
C TYR A 365 21.10 9.65 0.90
N ASP A 366 21.24 8.40 1.34
CA ASP A 366 22.01 7.36 0.64
C ASP A 366 21.47 7.12 -0.79
N LEU A 367 20.14 7.06 -0.92
CA LEU A 367 19.50 6.85 -2.22
C LEU A 367 19.67 8.05 -3.16
N LYS A 368 19.69 9.27 -2.64
CA LYS A 368 20.01 10.46 -3.43
C LYS A 368 21.49 10.52 -3.82
N GLN A 369 22.37 9.85 -3.09
CA GLN A 369 23.77 9.71 -3.50
C GLN A 369 23.95 8.66 -4.61
N ILE A 370 23.26 7.52 -4.54
CA ILE A 370 23.39 6.47 -5.57
C ILE A 370 22.67 6.82 -6.88
N ASN A 371 21.58 7.57 -6.83
CA ASN A 371 20.91 8.09 -8.02
C ASN A 371 20.41 9.53 -7.79
N PRO A 372 21.27 10.53 -8.09
CA PRO A 372 20.93 11.94 -7.83
C PRO A 372 19.81 12.49 -8.72
N LYS A 373 19.43 11.77 -9.78
CA LYS A 373 18.37 12.17 -10.71
C LYS A 373 17.01 11.56 -10.37
N ALA A 374 16.97 10.56 -9.49
CA ALA A 374 15.73 9.90 -9.13
C ALA A 374 15.00 10.67 -8.00
N ARG A 375 13.69 10.79 -8.13
CA ARG A 375 12.83 11.21 -7.01
C ARG A 375 12.81 10.12 -5.95
N ILE A 376 12.89 10.48 -4.68
CA ILE A 376 12.77 9.52 -3.58
C ILE A 376 11.38 9.60 -2.97
N GLY A 377 10.63 8.52 -3.11
CA GLY A 377 9.31 8.35 -2.54
C GLY A 377 9.33 7.50 -1.27
N VAL A 378 8.44 7.80 -0.33
CA VAL A 378 8.21 6.99 0.86
C VAL A 378 6.77 6.50 0.87
N LYS A 379 6.59 5.18 0.87
CA LYS A 379 5.27 4.55 0.94
C LYS A 379 4.89 4.31 2.41
N LEU A 380 3.91 5.10 2.86
CA LEU A 380 3.23 4.96 4.14
C LEU A 380 1.88 4.27 3.96
N VAL A 381 1.28 3.84 5.06
CA VAL A 381 -0.09 3.32 5.06
C VAL A 381 -1.03 4.25 5.79
N ALA A 382 -2.29 4.28 5.35
CA ALA A 382 -3.32 5.01 6.06
C ALA A 382 -3.47 4.43 7.48
N SER A 383 -3.26 5.28 8.47
CA SER A 383 -3.38 4.97 9.91
C SER A 383 -3.53 6.27 10.68
N SER A 384 -4.00 6.23 11.92
CA SER A 384 -3.99 7.41 12.80
C SER A 384 -2.57 7.89 13.06
N GLY A 385 -2.35 9.19 12.95
CA GLY A 385 -1.04 9.81 13.12
C GLY A 385 -0.18 9.81 11.86
N VAL A 386 -0.65 9.26 10.73
CA VAL A 386 0.12 9.26 9.47
C VAL A 386 0.47 10.66 8.99
N GLY A 387 -0.33 11.67 9.33
CA GLY A 387 -0.03 13.07 9.01
C GLY A 387 1.25 13.56 9.71
N THR A 388 1.47 13.22 10.96
CA THR A 388 2.70 13.54 11.70
C THR A 388 3.90 12.84 11.08
N ILE A 389 3.75 11.58 10.70
CA ILE A 389 4.80 10.82 10.00
C ILE A 389 5.09 11.47 8.64
N ALA A 390 4.06 11.86 7.89
CA ALA A 390 4.22 12.54 6.59
C ALA A 390 4.98 13.87 6.73
N ALA A 391 4.73 14.65 7.78
CA ALA A 391 5.48 15.87 8.06
C ALA A 391 6.97 15.57 8.34
N GLY A 392 7.26 14.52 9.10
CA GLY A 392 8.62 14.03 9.31
C GLY A 392 9.31 13.61 8.01
N VAL A 393 8.62 12.85 7.17
CA VAL A 393 9.12 12.39 5.86
C VAL A 393 9.41 13.56 4.92
N ALA A 394 8.56 14.58 4.90
CA ALA A 394 8.81 15.81 4.13
C ALA A 394 10.05 16.55 4.62
N LYS A 395 10.23 16.65 5.94
CA LYS A 395 11.45 17.23 6.55
C LYS A 395 12.70 16.41 6.26
N ALA A 396 12.57 15.09 6.14
CA ALA A 396 13.64 14.17 5.74
C ALA A 396 14.04 14.29 4.26
N LYS A 397 13.46 15.23 3.50
CA LYS A 397 13.77 15.50 2.08
C LYS A 397 13.30 14.44 1.10
N ALA A 398 12.26 13.68 1.43
CA ALA A 398 11.55 12.89 0.43
C ALA A 398 10.89 13.82 -0.62
N ASP A 399 10.75 13.33 -1.84
CA ASP A 399 10.11 14.06 -2.93
C ASP A 399 8.63 13.67 -3.08
N ILE A 400 8.29 12.43 -2.71
CA ILE A 400 6.96 11.85 -2.83
C ILE A 400 6.57 11.16 -1.52
N ILE A 401 5.32 11.31 -1.13
CA ILE A 401 4.71 10.52 -0.05
C ILE A 401 3.51 9.77 -0.62
N LEU A 402 3.57 8.45 -0.61
CA LEU A 402 2.45 7.60 -1.00
C LEU A 402 1.68 7.17 0.24
N ILE A 403 0.39 7.48 0.30
CA ILE A 403 -0.55 7.01 1.33
C ILE A 403 -1.36 5.85 0.76
N SER A 404 -1.11 4.64 1.25
CA SER A 404 -1.75 3.41 0.77
C SER A 404 -2.93 3.02 1.66
N GLY A 405 -4.10 2.81 1.07
CA GLY A 405 -5.30 2.38 1.79
C GLY A 405 -5.41 0.86 1.94
N HIS A 406 -6.38 0.39 2.75
CA HIS A 406 -6.62 -1.03 3.06
C HIS A 406 -6.86 -1.92 1.82
N ASN A 407 -7.33 -1.36 0.72
CA ASN A 407 -7.45 -2.04 -0.57
C ASN A 407 -6.14 -2.05 -1.38
N GLY A 408 -5.09 -1.40 -0.89
CA GLY A 408 -3.71 -1.48 -1.42
C GLY A 408 -3.12 -2.85 -1.15
N GLY A 409 -3.61 -3.82 -1.89
CA GLY A 409 -3.65 -5.21 -1.56
C GLY A 409 -2.38 -6.00 -1.80
N THR A 410 -2.51 -7.25 -1.46
CA THR A 410 -1.52 -8.30 -1.69
C THR A 410 -2.24 -9.61 -1.95
N GLY A 411 -1.75 -10.40 -2.90
CA GLY A 411 -2.32 -11.70 -3.22
C GLY A 411 -2.20 -12.72 -2.08
N ALA A 412 -1.21 -12.57 -1.21
CA ALA A 412 -0.89 -13.54 -0.15
C ALA A 412 -1.39 -13.13 1.26
N THR A 413 -2.25 -12.12 1.36
CA THR A 413 -2.76 -11.66 2.66
C THR A 413 -3.78 -12.63 3.22
N PRO A 414 -3.70 -12.98 4.52
CA PRO A 414 -4.76 -13.72 5.20
C PRO A 414 -6.10 -13.00 5.08
N GLN A 415 -7.19 -13.76 4.97
CA GLN A 415 -8.54 -13.21 4.79
C GLN A 415 -8.95 -12.27 5.95
N THR A 416 -8.56 -12.62 7.17
CA THR A 416 -8.84 -11.82 8.37
C THR A 416 -8.12 -10.48 8.35
N SER A 417 -6.88 -10.44 7.87
CA SER A 417 -6.14 -9.18 7.68
C SER A 417 -6.80 -8.28 6.64
N VAL A 418 -7.23 -8.83 5.50
CA VAL A 418 -7.97 -8.05 4.48
C VAL A 418 -9.25 -7.44 5.04
N LYS A 419 -9.92 -8.14 5.95
CA LYS A 419 -11.20 -7.71 6.52
C LYS A 419 -11.03 -6.66 7.64
N TYR A 420 -9.98 -6.76 8.47
CA TYR A 420 -9.93 -6.04 9.75
C TYR A 420 -8.72 -5.15 9.96
N VAL A 421 -7.65 -5.22 9.14
CA VAL A 421 -6.39 -4.56 9.53
C VAL A 421 -6.31 -3.23 8.80
N GLY A 422 -6.19 -2.83 7.76
CA GLY A 422 -5.99 -1.48 7.20
C GLY A 422 -7.21 -0.57 7.29
N ILE A 423 -6.99 0.73 7.13
CA ILE A 423 -8.05 1.73 7.03
C ILE A 423 -8.10 2.34 5.61
N PRO A 424 -9.22 3.00 5.24
CA PRO A 424 -9.38 3.63 3.94
C PRO A 424 -8.34 4.73 3.69
N TRP A 425 -7.86 4.83 2.44
CA TRP A 425 -6.92 5.91 2.07
C TRP A 425 -7.54 7.31 2.23
N GLU A 426 -8.83 7.44 2.12
CA GLU A 426 -9.58 8.67 2.31
C GLU A 426 -9.26 9.31 3.68
N MET A 427 -9.15 8.49 4.72
CA MET A 427 -8.80 8.96 6.07
C MET A 427 -7.33 9.37 6.16
N GLY A 428 -6.42 8.52 5.67
CA GLY A 428 -4.99 8.78 5.78
C GLY A 428 -4.51 9.92 4.86
N LEU A 429 -5.05 10.01 3.65
CA LEU A 429 -4.68 11.04 2.68
C LEU A 429 -5.10 12.44 3.18
N THR A 430 -6.34 12.58 3.64
CA THR A 430 -6.81 13.88 4.15
C THR A 430 -6.04 14.31 5.39
N GLU A 431 -5.72 13.38 6.30
CA GLU A 431 -4.88 13.68 7.46
C GLU A 431 -3.48 14.15 7.04
N ALA A 432 -2.83 13.44 6.13
CA ALA A 432 -1.52 13.81 5.64
C ALA A 432 -1.54 15.19 4.95
N ASN A 433 -2.52 15.42 4.08
CA ASN A 433 -2.68 16.70 3.41
C ASN A 433 -2.90 17.86 4.40
N GLN A 434 -3.78 17.70 5.40
CA GLN A 434 -4.05 18.69 6.42
C GLN A 434 -2.81 19.03 7.25
N VAL A 435 -2.09 18.00 7.74
CA VAL A 435 -0.90 18.22 8.58
C VAL A 435 0.25 18.84 7.79
N LEU A 436 0.47 18.42 6.54
CA LEU A 436 1.48 19.03 5.67
C LEU A 436 1.15 20.51 5.38
N THR A 437 -0.12 20.84 5.17
CA THR A 437 -0.58 22.22 4.94
C THR A 437 -0.38 23.08 6.18
N LEU A 438 -0.83 22.63 7.35
CA LEU A 438 -0.65 23.33 8.62
C LEU A 438 0.81 23.63 8.96
N ASN A 439 1.72 22.72 8.58
CA ASN A 439 3.15 22.87 8.83
C ASN A 439 3.91 23.57 7.68
N ASN A 440 3.23 24.09 6.69
CA ASN A 440 3.84 24.72 5.50
C ASN A 440 4.87 23.80 4.81
N LEU A 441 4.52 22.53 4.70
CA LEU A 441 5.34 21.47 4.05
C LEU A 441 4.70 20.95 2.75
N ARG A 442 3.42 21.25 2.51
CA ARG A 442 2.64 20.67 1.42
C ARG A 442 3.24 20.92 0.03
N HIS A 443 3.81 22.11 -0.17
CA HIS A 443 4.43 22.51 -1.43
C HIS A 443 5.77 21.81 -1.73
N LYS A 444 6.35 21.12 -0.76
CA LYS A 444 7.67 20.47 -0.87
C LYS A 444 7.61 19.02 -1.33
N VAL A 445 6.43 18.38 -1.26
CA VAL A 445 6.27 16.96 -1.54
C VAL A 445 5.04 16.70 -2.39
N THR A 446 5.15 15.78 -3.32
CA THR A 446 4.02 15.23 -4.07
C THR A 446 3.28 14.21 -3.21
N LEU A 447 1.97 14.33 -3.07
CA LEU A 447 1.14 13.31 -2.45
C LEU A 447 0.61 12.34 -3.50
N ARG A 448 0.84 11.04 -3.27
CA ARG A 448 0.30 9.95 -4.07
C ARG A 448 -0.63 9.10 -3.21
N THR A 449 -1.66 8.50 -3.79
CA THR A 449 -2.51 7.52 -3.09
C THR A 449 -2.77 6.30 -3.94
N ASP A 450 -2.93 5.15 -3.28
CA ASP A 450 -3.38 3.89 -3.88
C ASP A 450 -4.37 3.16 -2.94
N GLY A 451 -5.00 2.14 -3.48
CA GLY A 451 -5.91 1.29 -2.70
C GLY A 451 -7.34 1.31 -3.24
N GLY A 452 -7.55 0.64 -4.37
CA GLY A 452 -8.89 0.41 -4.91
C GLY A 452 -9.43 1.51 -5.83
N ILE A 453 -8.57 2.29 -6.45
CA ILE A 453 -8.95 3.25 -7.50
C ILE A 453 -9.39 2.47 -8.75
N LYS A 454 -10.60 2.78 -9.27
CA LYS A 454 -11.24 2.05 -10.36
C LYS A 454 -11.70 2.94 -11.52
N THR A 455 -12.04 4.18 -11.24
CA THR A 455 -12.71 5.09 -12.20
C THR A 455 -12.15 6.50 -12.12
N GLY A 456 -12.49 7.34 -13.09
CA GLY A 456 -12.11 8.75 -13.09
C GLY A 456 -12.70 9.53 -11.91
N ARG A 457 -13.90 9.13 -11.45
CA ARG A 457 -14.51 9.73 -10.25
C ARG A 457 -13.67 9.48 -8.99
N ASP A 458 -13.11 8.28 -8.81
CA ASP A 458 -12.20 7.99 -7.70
C ASP A 458 -10.97 8.92 -7.74
N VAL A 459 -10.44 9.17 -8.94
CA VAL A 459 -9.29 10.09 -9.16
C VAL A 459 -9.65 11.53 -8.76
N VAL A 460 -10.80 12.03 -9.20
CA VAL A 460 -11.24 13.42 -8.89
C VAL A 460 -11.46 13.59 -7.38
N ILE A 461 -12.08 12.62 -6.70
CA ILE A 461 -12.25 12.64 -5.24
C ILE A 461 -10.89 12.60 -4.54
N ALA A 462 -9.97 11.74 -4.98
CA ALA A 462 -8.63 11.68 -4.42
C ALA A 462 -7.86 13.00 -4.61
N ALA A 463 -8.00 13.66 -5.77
CA ALA A 463 -7.42 14.98 -6.00
C ALA A 463 -7.99 16.02 -5.02
N MET A 464 -9.31 16.09 -4.86
CA MET A 464 -9.94 17.00 -3.91
C MET A 464 -9.51 16.73 -2.46
N MET A 465 -9.17 15.48 -2.13
CA MET A 465 -8.61 15.09 -0.82
C MET A 465 -7.10 15.31 -0.69
N GLY A 466 -6.43 15.78 -1.74
CA GLY A 466 -5.03 16.20 -1.71
C GLY A 466 -4.05 15.38 -2.54
N ALA A 467 -4.47 14.32 -3.24
CA ALA A 467 -3.57 13.54 -4.09
C ALA A 467 -3.25 14.26 -5.41
N GLU A 468 -2.01 14.11 -5.85
CA GLU A 468 -1.50 14.61 -7.13
C GLU A 468 -1.20 13.48 -8.12
N GLU A 469 -0.90 12.30 -7.59
CA GLU A 469 -0.61 11.09 -8.35
C GLU A 469 -1.43 9.91 -7.82
N TYR A 470 -1.78 8.98 -8.69
CA TYR A 470 -2.81 7.95 -8.44
C TYR A 470 -2.31 6.57 -8.81
N GLY A 471 -2.24 5.66 -7.83
CA GLY A 471 -1.83 4.27 -8.02
C GLY A 471 -3.00 3.36 -8.36
N VAL A 472 -2.97 2.71 -9.51
CA VAL A 472 -4.00 1.76 -9.97
C VAL A 472 -3.41 0.38 -10.15
N ALA A 473 -3.73 -0.55 -9.25
CA ALA A 473 -3.19 -1.91 -9.26
C ALA A 473 -4.21 -2.94 -9.76
N THR A 474 -5.17 -3.32 -8.91
CA THR A 474 -6.12 -4.42 -9.19
C THR A 474 -6.91 -4.17 -10.48
N THR A 475 -7.35 -2.94 -10.73
CA THR A 475 -8.10 -2.59 -11.94
C THR A 475 -7.26 -2.80 -13.21
N ALA A 476 -5.95 -2.48 -13.15
CA ALA A 476 -5.02 -2.76 -14.25
C ALA A 476 -4.84 -4.27 -14.47
N LEU A 477 -4.74 -5.07 -13.39
CA LEU A 477 -4.70 -6.53 -13.52
C LEU A 477 -5.99 -7.08 -14.13
N VAL A 478 -7.16 -6.54 -13.75
CA VAL A 478 -8.46 -6.93 -14.33
C VAL A 478 -8.48 -6.61 -15.82
N ALA A 479 -8.01 -5.44 -16.23
CA ALA A 479 -7.89 -5.08 -17.65
C ALA A 479 -7.00 -6.06 -18.43
N MET A 480 -5.96 -6.60 -17.80
CA MET A 480 -5.07 -7.59 -18.40
C MET A 480 -5.58 -9.04 -18.33
N GLY A 481 -6.77 -9.28 -17.81
CA GLY A 481 -7.41 -10.62 -17.78
C GLY A 481 -7.57 -11.24 -16.39
N CYS A 482 -7.27 -10.56 -15.29
CA CYS A 482 -7.55 -11.08 -13.94
C CYS A 482 -9.06 -11.20 -13.71
N ILE A 483 -9.50 -12.37 -13.23
CA ILE A 483 -10.91 -12.68 -12.96
C ILE A 483 -11.28 -12.67 -11.48
N MET A 484 -10.39 -12.16 -10.63
CA MET A 484 -10.57 -12.03 -9.17
C MET A 484 -10.95 -13.33 -8.44
N VAL A 485 -10.47 -14.46 -8.94
CA VAL A 485 -10.71 -15.78 -8.33
C VAL A 485 -9.95 -15.99 -7.01
N ARG A 486 -9.02 -15.08 -6.68
CA ARG A 486 -8.24 -15.06 -5.41
C ARG A 486 -7.41 -16.34 -5.17
N GLN A 487 -6.81 -16.89 -6.23
CA GLN A 487 -5.81 -17.98 -6.15
C GLN A 487 -4.36 -17.47 -6.26
N CYS A 488 -4.16 -16.19 -5.99
CA CYS A 488 -2.85 -15.54 -6.13
C CYS A 488 -1.79 -16.13 -5.18
N HIS A 489 -2.21 -16.59 -4.00
CA HIS A 489 -1.32 -17.13 -2.96
C HIS A 489 -0.89 -18.59 -3.20
N SER A 490 -1.63 -19.35 -4.01
CA SER A 490 -1.46 -20.80 -4.17
C SER A 490 -0.67 -21.22 -5.41
N ASN A 491 -0.19 -20.26 -6.20
CA ASN A 491 0.47 -20.52 -7.50
C ASN A 491 -0.43 -21.17 -8.57
N THR A 492 -1.74 -21.18 -8.35
CA THR A 492 -2.75 -21.83 -9.23
C THR A 492 -3.65 -20.81 -9.93
N CYS A 493 -3.14 -19.62 -10.27
CA CYS A 493 -3.90 -18.62 -10.97
C CYS A 493 -4.29 -19.11 -12.38
N PRO A 494 -5.59 -19.34 -12.67
CA PRO A 494 -6.00 -20.02 -13.89
C PRO A 494 -5.86 -19.18 -15.15
N VAL A 495 -5.56 -17.88 -15.00
CA VAL A 495 -5.40 -16.91 -16.11
C VAL A 495 -3.97 -16.38 -16.24
N GLY A 496 -2.99 -17.02 -15.61
CA GLY A 496 -1.58 -16.72 -15.79
C GLY A 496 -1.06 -15.40 -15.17
N VAL A 497 -1.89 -14.61 -14.48
CA VAL A 497 -1.49 -13.28 -13.97
C VAL A 497 -0.60 -13.37 -12.73
N CYS A 498 -0.91 -14.26 -11.78
CA CYS A 498 -0.24 -14.34 -10.47
C CYS A 498 0.31 -15.74 -10.18
N THR A 499 1.00 -16.34 -11.12
CA THR A 499 1.57 -17.67 -10.99
C THR A 499 2.99 -17.72 -11.58
N GLN A 500 3.80 -18.68 -11.10
CA GLN A 500 5.10 -19.03 -11.67
C GLN A 500 5.05 -20.39 -12.39
N ASP A 501 3.90 -21.07 -12.40
CA ASP A 501 3.69 -22.29 -13.17
C ASP A 501 3.65 -21.98 -14.66
N GLU A 502 4.54 -22.58 -15.45
CA GLU A 502 4.72 -22.28 -16.88
C GLU A 502 3.45 -22.54 -17.68
N LYS A 503 2.75 -23.67 -17.47
CA LYS A 503 1.52 -24.02 -18.18
C LYS A 503 0.36 -23.07 -17.87
N LEU A 504 0.37 -22.47 -16.67
CA LEU A 504 -0.62 -21.46 -16.32
C LEU A 504 -0.21 -20.09 -16.84
N ARG A 505 1.08 -19.75 -16.91
CA ARG A 505 1.59 -18.51 -17.49
C ARG A 505 1.23 -18.38 -18.98
N GLU A 506 1.28 -19.47 -19.74
CA GLU A 506 0.86 -19.52 -21.16
C GLU A 506 -0.59 -19.06 -21.39
N LYS A 507 -1.45 -19.10 -20.37
CA LYS A 507 -2.85 -18.66 -20.44
C LYS A 507 -3.01 -17.13 -20.28
N PHE A 508 -1.93 -16.41 -20.06
CA PHE A 508 -1.98 -14.96 -19.93
C PHE A 508 -2.32 -14.30 -21.29
N THR A 509 -3.35 -13.46 -21.29
CA THR A 509 -3.87 -12.78 -22.51
C THR A 509 -3.81 -11.27 -22.44
N GLY A 510 -3.09 -10.74 -21.46
CA GLY A 510 -2.89 -9.30 -21.32
C GLY A 510 -2.01 -8.73 -22.44
N THR A 511 -2.28 -7.49 -22.81
CA THR A 511 -1.44 -6.74 -23.76
C THR A 511 -1.18 -5.33 -23.24
N PRO A 512 -0.08 -4.67 -23.66
CA PRO A 512 0.17 -3.28 -23.31
C PRO A 512 -0.97 -2.34 -23.76
N ASP A 513 -1.62 -2.62 -24.89
CA ASP A 513 -2.72 -1.81 -25.40
C ASP A 513 -3.95 -1.82 -24.46
N LYS A 514 -4.26 -2.96 -23.83
CA LYS A 514 -5.33 -3.03 -22.81
C LYS A 514 -5.03 -2.14 -21.61
N VAL A 515 -3.77 -2.04 -21.22
CA VAL A 515 -3.33 -1.13 -20.15
C VAL A 515 -3.47 0.32 -20.60
N VAL A 516 -2.98 0.67 -21.80
CA VAL A 516 -3.11 2.01 -22.39
C VAL A 516 -4.58 2.43 -22.46
N ASN A 517 -5.45 1.55 -22.98
CA ASN A 517 -6.89 1.81 -23.09
C ASN A 517 -7.52 2.10 -21.73
N LEU A 518 -7.24 1.27 -20.71
CA LEU A 518 -7.75 1.49 -19.36
C LEU A 518 -7.43 2.89 -18.84
N PHE A 519 -6.15 3.26 -18.84
CA PHE A 519 -5.72 4.55 -18.29
C PHE A 519 -6.22 5.73 -19.12
N THR A 520 -6.30 5.56 -20.44
CA THR A 520 -6.91 6.56 -21.34
C THR A 520 -8.38 6.78 -21.02
N PHE A 521 -9.13 5.70 -20.76
CA PHE A 521 -10.55 5.81 -20.40
C PHE A 521 -10.74 6.49 -19.03
N ILE A 522 -9.96 6.11 -18.03
CA ILE A 522 -10.00 6.77 -16.71
C ILE A 522 -9.67 8.26 -16.86
N ALA A 523 -8.63 8.62 -17.62
CA ALA A 523 -8.26 10.01 -17.85
C ALA A 523 -9.30 10.80 -18.65
N SER A 524 -9.98 10.15 -19.62
CA SER A 524 -11.08 10.76 -20.36
C SER A 524 -12.26 11.06 -19.44
N GLU A 525 -12.62 10.14 -18.55
CA GLU A 525 -13.66 10.35 -17.55
C GLU A 525 -13.30 11.48 -16.57
N VAL A 526 -12.03 11.58 -16.13
CA VAL A 526 -11.55 12.70 -15.32
C VAL A 526 -11.81 14.03 -16.04
N ARG A 527 -11.49 14.13 -17.34
CA ARG A 527 -11.75 15.33 -18.13
C ARG A 527 -13.23 15.67 -18.23
N GLU A 528 -14.09 14.67 -18.46
CA GLU A 528 -15.54 14.88 -18.51
C GLU A 528 -16.08 15.38 -17.17
N ILE A 529 -15.58 14.83 -16.05
CA ILE A 529 -15.98 15.29 -14.71
C ILE A 529 -15.48 16.72 -14.46
N LEU A 530 -14.22 17.03 -14.77
CA LEU A 530 -13.67 18.40 -14.62
C LEU A 530 -14.48 19.41 -15.44
N ALA A 531 -14.79 19.10 -16.70
CA ALA A 531 -15.65 19.93 -17.55
C ALA A 531 -17.01 20.17 -16.91
N LYS A 532 -17.66 19.09 -16.40
CA LYS A 532 -18.98 19.18 -15.75
C LYS A 532 -18.99 20.04 -14.49
N ILE A 533 -17.91 20.00 -13.68
CA ILE A 533 -17.82 20.77 -12.43
C ILE A 533 -17.16 22.14 -12.62
N GLY A 534 -16.70 22.49 -13.85
CA GLY A 534 -16.22 23.80 -14.23
C GLY A 534 -14.76 24.10 -13.89
N PHE A 535 -13.90 23.09 -13.88
CA PHE A 535 -12.47 23.26 -13.62
C PHE A 535 -11.61 22.84 -14.81
N LYS A 536 -10.56 23.59 -15.09
CA LYS A 536 -9.70 23.40 -16.27
C LYS A 536 -8.60 22.37 -16.04
N SER A 537 -8.25 22.08 -14.79
CA SER A 537 -7.17 21.11 -14.48
C SER A 537 -7.36 20.46 -13.12
N LEU A 538 -6.70 19.32 -12.92
CA LEU A 538 -6.61 18.65 -11.61
C LEU A 538 -5.96 19.57 -10.57
N ASN A 539 -4.97 20.40 -10.94
CA ASN A 539 -4.32 21.33 -10.01
C ASN A 539 -5.30 22.31 -9.37
N GLU A 540 -6.35 22.72 -10.08
CA GLU A 540 -7.35 23.62 -9.52
C GLU A 540 -8.15 22.99 -8.37
N ILE A 541 -8.29 21.67 -8.37
CA ILE A 541 -9.11 20.95 -7.39
C ILE A 541 -8.31 20.20 -6.32
N ILE A 542 -6.97 20.10 -6.45
CA ILE A 542 -6.15 19.43 -5.43
C ILE A 542 -6.34 20.10 -4.07
N GLY A 543 -6.68 19.29 -3.05
CA GLY A 543 -6.87 19.74 -1.67
C GLY A 543 -8.14 20.58 -1.45
N ARG A 544 -9.06 20.64 -2.43
CA ARG A 544 -10.33 21.37 -2.33
C ARG A 544 -11.44 20.49 -1.73
N THR A 545 -11.24 20.03 -0.49
CA THR A 545 -12.24 19.23 0.25
C THR A 545 -13.55 19.98 0.48
N ASP A 546 -13.54 21.31 0.42
CA ASP A 546 -14.74 22.15 0.47
C ASP A 546 -15.71 21.92 -0.70
N LEU A 547 -15.24 21.33 -1.81
CA LEU A 547 -16.05 20.94 -2.96
C LEU A 547 -16.76 19.59 -2.76
N LEU A 548 -16.45 18.86 -1.68
CA LEU A 548 -17.02 17.58 -1.35
C LEU A 548 -18.13 17.70 -0.30
N MET A 549 -19.07 16.78 -0.33
CA MET A 549 -20.13 16.63 0.66
C MET A 549 -20.48 15.15 0.87
N GLN A 550 -20.91 14.83 2.07
CA GLN A 550 -21.50 13.52 2.35
C GLN A 550 -22.90 13.44 1.75
N VAL A 551 -23.25 12.27 1.20
CA VAL A 551 -24.57 11.97 0.67
C VAL A 551 -25.13 10.69 1.26
N SER A 552 -26.45 10.63 1.46
CA SER A 552 -27.13 9.38 1.81
C SER A 552 -27.27 8.50 0.57
N LYS A 553 -27.10 7.20 0.76
CA LYS A 553 -27.37 6.16 -0.25
C LYS A 553 -28.54 5.27 0.18
N ALA A 554 -29.46 5.83 0.98
CA ALA A 554 -30.66 5.14 1.49
C ALA A 554 -30.34 3.85 2.27
N SER A 555 -29.18 3.82 2.94
CA SER A 555 -28.78 2.75 3.84
C SER A 555 -28.78 3.27 5.28
N PRO A 556 -29.79 2.98 6.09
CA PRO A 556 -29.95 3.55 7.43
C PRO A 556 -28.73 3.35 8.34
N ASN A 557 -28.01 2.24 8.17
CA ASN A 557 -26.82 1.94 8.97
C ASN A 557 -25.58 2.80 8.57
N LEU A 558 -25.59 3.40 7.38
CA LEU A 558 -24.50 4.23 6.86
C LEU A 558 -24.80 5.73 7.02
N ASP A 559 -26.06 6.11 7.19
CA ASP A 559 -26.46 7.50 7.37
C ASP A 559 -26.00 8.08 8.73
N ASP A 560 -25.72 7.21 9.72
CA ASP A 560 -25.16 7.59 11.03
C ASP A 560 -23.67 7.96 10.94
N LEU A 561 -22.95 7.64 9.83
CA LEU A 561 -21.55 7.99 9.67
C LEU A 561 -21.36 9.50 9.54
N ASP A 562 -20.37 10.05 10.25
CA ASP A 562 -19.97 11.45 10.12
C ASP A 562 -18.66 11.56 9.33
N LEU A 563 -18.75 11.86 8.06
CA LEU A 563 -17.60 12.05 7.17
C LEU A 563 -17.09 13.50 7.14
N ASN A 564 -17.69 14.43 7.89
CA ASN A 564 -17.29 15.85 7.88
C ASN A 564 -15.81 16.06 8.26
N PRO A 565 -15.19 15.27 9.16
CA PRO A 565 -13.76 15.40 9.42
C PRO A 565 -12.86 15.23 8.20
N LEU A 566 -13.31 14.52 7.15
CA LEU A 566 -12.59 14.38 5.89
C LEU A 566 -12.62 15.64 5.03
N PHE A 567 -13.59 16.55 5.27
CA PHE A 567 -13.81 17.74 4.45
C PHE A 567 -13.25 19.03 5.08
N VAL A 568 -12.66 18.92 6.26
CA VAL A 568 -12.06 20.06 6.94
C VAL A 568 -10.88 20.57 6.12
N GLN A 569 -10.87 21.88 5.85
CA GLN A 569 -9.69 22.56 5.34
C GLN A 569 -8.88 23.06 6.54
N ALA A 570 -7.68 22.52 6.69
CA ALA A 570 -6.79 22.89 7.79
C ALA A 570 -6.28 24.34 7.70
N ASP A 571 -6.31 24.91 6.49
CA ASP A 571 -5.93 26.29 6.25
C ASP A 571 -6.82 26.92 5.18
N ASN A 572 -7.50 27.99 5.52
CA ASN A 572 -8.29 28.81 4.60
C ASN A 572 -7.49 29.95 3.94
N GLY A 573 -6.19 30.07 4.25
CA GLY A 573 -5.32 31.14 3.80
C GLY A 573 -4.58 30.85 2.50
N ASN A 574 -3.37 31.38 2.41
CA ASN A 574 -2.53 31.36 1.21
C ASN A 574 -1.57 30.16 1.14
N ASN A 575 -1.74 29.15 2.00
CA ASN A 575 -0.87 27.98 1.97
C ASN A 575 -1.07 27.18 0.69
N LYS A 576 0.04 26.67 0.17
CA LYS A 576 0.07 25.89 -1.07
C LYS A 576 -0.63 24.56 -0.88
N ARG A 577 -1.46 24.16 -1.84
CA ARG A 577 -2.30 22.96 -1.78
C ARG A 577 -1.69 21.73 -2.46
N TYR A 578 -0.65 21.90 -3.27
CA TYR A 578 0.04 20.87 -4.01
C TYR A 578 1.53 21.17 -4.10
N CYS A 579 2.32 20.20 -4.59
CA CYS A 579 3.75 20.35 -4.79
C CYS A 579 4.05 21.35 -5.92
N GLU A 580 4.71 22.45 -5.59
CA GLU A 580 5.16 23.45 -6.56
C GLU A 580 6.64 23.28 -6.90
N ASN A 581 7.36 22.46 -6.12
CA ASN A 581 8.76 22.17 -6.39
C ASN A 581 8.87 21.22 -7.59
N GLN A 582 9.39 21.72 -8.69
CA GLN A 582 9.65 20.91 -9.89
C GLN A 582 11.00 20.21 -9.83
N GLU A 583 11.84 20.60 -8.88
CA GLU A 583 13.16 20.02 -8.66
C GLU A 583 13.11 18.97 -7.54
N ILE A 584 14.09 18.08 -7.56
CA ILE A 584 14.31 17.10 -6.47
C ILE A 584 14.76 17.83 -5.21
N ASN A 585 14.20 17.47 -4.06
CA ASN A 585 14.62 18.04 -2.78
C ASN A 585 16.11 17.74 -2.52
N HIS A 586 16.91 18.76 -2.46
CA HIS A 586 18.36 18.62 -2.28
C HIS A 586 18.74 18.13 -0.89
N VAL A 587 19.78 17.29 -0.88
CA VAL A 587 20.52 16.87 0.32
C VAL A 587 21.96 17.37 0.21
N PRO A 588 22.67 17.54 1.36
CA PRO A 588 24.07 17.96 1.34
C PRO A 588 24.94 17.01 0.50
N ASP A 589 25.99 17.56 -0.08
CA ASP A 589 26.98 16.79 -0.79
C ASP A 589 27.75 15.86 0.16
N THR A 590 28.32 14.79 -0.38
CA THR A 590 29.17 13.85 0.34
C THR A 590 30.65 14.11 0.01
N LEU A 591 31.57 13.58 0.83
CA LEU A 591 33.01 13.60 0.59
C LEU A 591 33.36 13.07 -0.81
N ASP A 592 32.59 12.12 -1.33
CA ASP A 592 32.77 11.56 -2.68
C ASP A 592 32.78 12.62 -3.78
N GLN A 593 31.97 13.68 -3.64
CA GLN A 593 31.91 14.75 -4.63
C GLN A 593 33.14 15.66 -4.60
N GLU A 594 33.74 15.81 -3.42
CA GLU A 594 34.97 16.58 -3.25
C GLU A 594 36.18 15.86 -3.86
N ILE A 595 36.25 14.53 -3.69
CA ILE A 595 37.38 13.71 -4.13
C ILE A 595 37.22 13.18 -5.57
N TRP A 596 36.01 13.14 -6.12
CA TRP A 596 35.73 12.56 -7.43
C TRP A 596 36.57 13.19 -8.58
N PRO A 597 36.74 14.52 -8.68
CA PRO A 597 37.52 15.10 -9.78
C PRO A 597 38.98 14.61 -9.85
N GLU A 598 39.58 14.32 -8.72
CA GLU A 598 40.92 13.73 -8.65
C GLU A 598 40.92 12.26 -9.08
N ILE A 599 39.92 11.52 -8.60
CA ILE A 599 39.74 10.10 -8.95
C ILE A 599 39.48 9.97 -10.45
N GLU A 600 38.61 10.80 -11.00
CA GLU A 600 38.23 10.76 -12.42
C GLU A 600 39.44 10.97 -13.34
N LYS A 601 40.30 11.95 -13.05
CA LYS A 601 41.55 12.16 -13.78
C LYS A 601 42.47 10.96 -13.71
N ALA A 602 42.57 10.31 -12.56
CA ALA A 602 43.40 9.13 -12.40
C ALA A 602 42.83 7.93 -13.17
N LEU A 603 41.50 7.78 -13.20
CA LEU A 603 40.79 6.72 -13.96
C LEU A 603 41.03 6.81 -15.49
N ASP A 604 41.22 8.02 -16.03
CA ASP A 604 41.49 8.22 -17.45
C ASP A 604 42.93 7.87 -17.85
N SER A 605 43.85 7.76 -16.89
CA SER A 605 45.30 7.55 -17.12
C SER A 605 45.82 6.20 -16.61
N SER A 606 45.06 5.40 -15.83
CA SER A 606 45.57 4.23 -15.14
C SER A 606 44.59 3.04 -15.15
N GLU A 607 45.14 1.81 -15.23
CA GLU A 607 44.35 0.57 -15.15
C GLU A 607 43.92 0.22 -13.70
N LYS A 608 44.67 0.65 -12.70
CA LYS A 608 44.40 0.42 -11.29
C LYS A 608 44.82 1.65 -10.47
N ILE A 609 43.97 2.04 -9.52
CA ILE A 609 44.16 3.26 -8.74
C ILE A 609 44.08 2.94 -7.26
N GLU A 610 45.03 3.46 -6.51
CA GLU A 610 45.02 3.49 -5.04
C GLU A 610 45.24 4.92 -4.54
N LYS A 611 44.32 5.38 -3.66
CA LYS A 611 44.33 6.71 -3.08
C LYS A 611 44.07 6.66 -1.58
N GLU A 612 44.55 7.68 -0.84
CA GLU A 612 44.33 7.80 0.58
C GLU A 612 43.73 9.17 0.93
N TYR A 613 42.71 9.16 1.80
CA TYR A 613 41.96 10.34 2.23
C TYR A 613 41.72 10.33 3.75
N GLU A 614 41.52 11.49 4.33
CA GLU A 614 41.00 11.61 5.68
C GLU A 614 39.50 11.53 5.68
N ILE A 615 38.91 10.90 6.72
CA ILE A 615 37.49 10.77 6.92
C ILE A 615 37.07 11.13 8.34
N LYS A 616 35.92 11.79 8.48
CA LYS A 616 35.32 12.14 9.75
C LYS A 616 33.93 11.49 9.88
N ASN A 617 33.47 11.32 11.11
CA ASN A 617 32.14 10.76 11.39
C ASN A 617 30.96 11.59 10.83
N THR A 618 31.22 12.82 10.40
CA THR A 618 30.25 13.64 9.67
C THR A 618 30.18 13.33 8.17
N ASN A 619 31.16 12.59 7.62
CA ASN A 619 31.17 12.18 6.23
C ASN A 619 30.32 10.89 6.09
N ARG A 620 29.09 11.04 5.59
CA ARG A 620 28.11 9.95 5.44
C ARG A 620 28.09 9.43 4.00
N ALA A 621 27.66 8.19 3.80
CA ALA A 621 27.47 7.51 2.50
C ALA A 621 28.72 7.59 1.60
N VAL A 622 29.92 7.53 2.19
CA VAL A 622 31.19 7.55 1.45
C VAL A 622 31.34 6.27 0.63
N GLY A 623 31.66 6.39 -0.64
CA GLY A 623 31.71 5.32 -1.63
C GLY A 623 30.43 5.19 -2.48
N THR A 624 29.29 5.74 -2.01
CA THR A 624 27.98 5.61 -2.70
C THR A 624 27.94 6.46 -3.98
N ARG A 625 28.32 7.75 -3.91
CA ARG A 625 28.36 8.62 -5.10
C ARG A 625 29.44 8.19 -6.08
N ILE A 626 30.58 7.75 -5.59
CA ILE A 626 31.65 7.16 -6.42
C ILE A 626 31.11 5.94 -7.17
N SER A 627 30.33 5.09 -6.51
CA SER A 627 29.69 3.93 -7.14
C SER A 627 28.74 4.32 -8.26
N HIS A 628 27.96 5.40 -8.10
CA HIS A 628 27.15 5.98 -9.16
C HIS A 628 28.00 6.41 -10.37
N HIS A 629 29.10 7.12 -10.14
CA HIS A 629 29.97 7.58 -11.21
C HIS A 629 30.66 6.43 -11.92
N LEU A 630 31.18 5.43 -11.18
CA LEU A 630 31.77 4.22 -11.75
C LEU A 630 30.77 3.46 -12.62
N TYR A 631 29.54 3.29 -12.12
CA TYR A 631 28.47 2.65 -12.87
C TYR A 631 28.18 3.37 -14.21
N ASN A 632 28.02 4.67 -14.18
CA ASN A 632 27.72 5.46 -15.37
C ASN A 632 28.85 5.47 -16.39
N LYS A 633 30.12 5.43 -15.94
CA LYS A 633 31.28 5.47 -16.81
C LYS A 633 31.62 4.09 -17.42
N TYR A 634 31.48 3.02 -16.63
CA TYR A 634 31.97 1.69 -17.00
C TYR A 634 30.87 0.62 -17.11
N GLY A 635 29.68 0.87 -16.61
CA GLY A 635 28.60 -0.13 -16.48
C GLY A 635 28.80 -1.06 -15.27
N TYR A 636 27.89 -2.03 -15.10
CA TYR A 636 27.82 -2.81 -13.85
C TYR A 636 28.89 -3.91 -13.72
N GLU A 637 29.27 -4.58 -14.81
CA GLU A 637 30.11 -5.79 -14.75
C GLU A 637 31.54 -5.60 -15.28
N LYS A 638 31.88 -4.45 -15.79
CA LYS A 638 33.14 -4.24 -16.57
C LYS A 638 34.38 -4.01 -15.73
N LEU A 639 34.25 -3.77 -14.44
CA LEU A 639 35.39 -3.46 -13.57
C LEU A 639 35.92 -4.73 -12.89
N ASN A 640 37.23 -4.90 -12.95
CA ASN A 640 37.94 -5.96 -12.21
C ASN A 640 37.92 -5.65 -10.70
N GLU A 641 38.07 -6.71 -9.89
CA GLU A 641 38.19 -6.55 -8.43
C GLU A 641 39.36 -5.62 -8.08
N ASN A 642 39.14 -4.74 -7.09
CA ASN A 642 40.10 -3.75 -6.64
C ASN A 642 40.60 -2.79 -7.75
N PHE A 643 39.76 -2.48 -8.73
CA PHE A 643 40.08 -1.53 -9.79
C PHE A 643 40.35 -0.13 -9.18
N LEU A 644 39.51 0.29 -8.25
CA LEU A 644 39.68 1.51 -7.46
C LEU A 644 39.78 1.16 -5.96
N VAL A 645 40.89 1.43 -5.34
CA VAL A 645 41.12 1.20 -3.90
C VAL A 645 41.22 2.55 -3.21
N LEU A 646 40.35 2.82 -2.26
CA LEU A 646 40.35 4.04 -1.47
C LEU A 646 40.58 3.70 0.00
N ASN A 647 41.69 4.21 0.52
CA ASN A 647 42.06 4.08 1.93
C ASN A 647 41.61 5.32 2.67
N PHE A 648 40.91 5.16 3.76
CA PHE A 648 40.45 6.26 4.62
C PHE A 648 41.06 6.16 6.00
N LYS A 649 41.63 7.28 6.48
CA LYS A 649 42.18 7.43 7.85
C LYS A 649 41.19 8.23 8.70
N GLY A 650 40.72 7.67 9.80
CA GLY A 650 39.81 8.34 10.73
C GLY A 650 38.55 7.56 11.05
N SER A 651 37.48 8.24 11.36
CA SER A 651 36.18 7.62 11.71
C SER A 651 35.14 7.88 10.64
N ALA A 652 34.60 6.83 10.02
CA ALA A 652 33.56 6.97 9.04
C ALA A 652 32.21 7.31 9.68
N GLY A 653 31.39 8.07 8.97
CA GLY A 653 29.99 8.30 9.29
C GLY A 653 29.09 7.14 8.87
N GLN A 654 27.77 7.33 8.98
CA GLN A 654 26.77 6.32 8.61
C GLN A 654 26.86 5.94 7.13
N SER A 655 26.45 4.71 6.81
CA SER A 655 26.33 4.19 5.43
C SER A 655 27.66 4.16 4.65
N PHE A 656 28.79 3.98 5.34
CA PHE A 656 30.08 3.80 4.65
C PHE A 656 30.04 2.56 3.74
N GLY A 657 30.28 2.75 2.46
CA GLY A 657 30.24 1.70 1.45
C GLY A 657 28.82 1.24 1.08
N ALA A 658 27.77 1.95 1.44
CA ALA A 658 26.41 1.61 1.03
C ALA A 658 26.27 1.62 -0.50
N PHE A 659 25.62 0.58 -1.06
CA PHE A 659 25.41 0.41 -2.50
C PHE A 659 26.72 0.48 -3.33
N SER A 660 27.78 -0.13 -2.85
CA SER A 660 29.07 -0.13 -3.55
C SER A 660 29.01 -0.85 -4.91
N ALA A 661 29.64 -0.25 -5.91
CA ALA A 661 29.80 -0.85 -7.23
C ALA A 661 30.90 -1.91 -7.22
N LYS A 662 30.79 -2.88 -8.15
CA LYS A 662 31.88 -3.82 -8.42
C LYS A 662 33.15 -3.07 -8.82
N GLY A 663 34.31 -3.54 -8.36
CA GLY A 663 35.60 -2.92 -8.64
C GLY A 663 36.04 -1.86 -7.63
N LEU A 664 35.13 -1.35 -6.78
CA LEU A 664 35.46 -0.43 -5.70
C LEU A 664 35.84 -1.20 -4.42
N LYS A 665 36.97 -0.86 -3.84
CA LYS A 665 37.41 -1.31 -2.52
C LYS A 665 37.61 -0.12 -1.59
N LEU A 666 36.92 -0.12 -0.47
CA LEU A 666 37.05 0.87 0.58
C LEU A 666 37.76 0.23 1.78
N VAL A 667 38.78 0.89 2.29
CA VAL A 667 39.56 0.46 3.46
C VAL A 667 39.51 1.55 4.48
N LEU A 668 39.02 1.28 5.68
CA LEU A 668 39.01 2.19 6.82
C LEU A 668 40.17 1.81 7.78
N LYS A 669 41.05 2.77 8.11
CA LYS A 669 42.22 2.60 8.97
C LYS A 669 42.08 3.46 10.22
#